data_700e4ba957ae07270b75274628c8ae02
#
_entry.id   700e4ba957ae07270b75274628c8ae02
#
_cell.length_a   1.000
_cell.length_b   1.000
_cell.length_c   1.000
_cell.angle_alpha   90.00
_cell.angle_beta   90.00
_cell.angle_gamma   90.00
#
_symmetry.space_group_name_H-M   'P 1'
#
loop_
_entity.id
_entity.type
_entity.pdbx_description
1 polymer ?
#
loop_
_entity_poly.entity_id
_entity_poly.type
_entity_poly.pdbx_seq_one_letter_code
_entity_poly.pdbx_strand_id
1 'polypeptide(L)'
;LATPESRLTVDFGMDLNAFADKAPGKLKAIVHGEVGKQDILKIAGPNLPRELARRWPNYPLGIDLVARGNMQKMHLSGVRLLLPTAFRITGDGFAANLTDPNHLKADVALHAKAYNLNFLTPMLGPALGKTVRVPSGIAFDGKIRVDGNNYLTHFVASQGGGELRGNVQVDIKKMAYNVRLNAQRLPLQNFLPKMGFHPFTGYITAQGEGANILSPKMRLKAEAGINAFQYGNYNLDNVAAVATIHNGRIHADIDSRNPLFEGQVNLDALTTGSRMRATVAGDLHHLDLYNLRITDVPLTVSACAHVDMATDLKEYYEVRGMVSDITIHDPKKYYRPEDVVLDVLTRRDTTHAVVDCGDFHLDMDGRGGYDRLLNHCTRFMAEAQSQMKEKRIEQAKLREQLPNARLYLSCGQENIVSRFLKFKGYKFENLYVNMTSSPLAGLNGNLSVDSLVMDSFQIDTIRLHLTSDERNMTYSLHVQNGKNNPKYIFNAFADGGLNERGTYIKTRLYDWKDSLGVSFAVQASMQQHGISLHLYGDDPVLGYERFAVNDSNYVYLGDDRRIRADMRLRSADGMGVQIYTNDENTDALQDVTVTLHKFNLGEVLAMIPFTPDMSGILNGDFHVVQTPDELSVSSTVDVADMVYEGNAMGHVGGEFTYMPKTDGSHYVDGILTHDGHEVCTLTGSYQSAGEGYLDAEVGLERLPLSMANGFIPD
;
A
#
# COMPACT_ATOMS: atom_id res chain seq x y z
N LEU A 1 -29.04 -49.78 1.30
CA LEU A 1 -28.09 -49.32 2.33
C LEU A 1 -28.61 -48.03 2.93
N ALA A 2 -28.71 -47.97 4.24
CA ALA A 2 -29.12 -46.74 4.95
C ALA A 2 -28.26 -46.56 6.18
N THR A 3 -27.85 -45.31 6.39
CA THR A 3 -27.28 -44.82 7.63
C THR A 3 -28.11 -43.62 8.13
N PRO A 4 -27.85 -43.03 9.27
CA PRO A 4 -28.57 -41.82 9.68
C PRO A 4 -28.48 -40.66 8.68
N GLU A 5 -27.41 -40.61 7.88
CA GLU A 5 -27.13 -39.49 6.94
C GLU A 5 -27.18 -39.92 5.46
N SER A 6 -27.22 -41.20 5.16
CA SER A 6 -27.15 -41.71 3.78
C SER A 6 -28.29 -42.69 3.46
N ARG A 7 -28.84 -42.61 2.25
CA ARG A 7 -29.80 -43.56 1.69
C ARG A 7 -29.39 -43.89 0.27
N LEU A 8 -28.95 -45.13 0.04
CA LEU A 8 -28.58 -45.64 -1.26
C LEU A 8 -29.46 -46.86 -1.62
N THR A 9 -30.07 -46.77 -2.76
CA THR A 9 -30.69 -47.91 -3.43
C THR A 9 -29.71 -48.43 -4.47
N VAL A 10 -29.38 -49.71 -4.38
CA VAL A 10 -28.49 -50.37 -5.34
C VAL A 10 -29.20 -51.57 -5.88
N ASP A 11 -29.50 -51.54 -7.17
CA ASP A 11 -29.92 -52.72 -7.93
C ASP A 11 -28.67 -53.34 -8.57
N PHE A 12 -28.30 -54.50 -8.07
CA PHE A 12 -27.07 -55.15 -8.44
C PHE A 12 -27.33 -56.56 -8.96
N GLY A 13 -26.88 -56.83 -10.18
CA GLY A 13 -26.91 -58.12 -10.79
C GLY A 13 -25.55 -58.52 -11.34
N MET A 14 -25.09 -59.73 -11.07
CA MET A 14 -23.82 -60.22 -11.57
C MET A 14 -23.86 -61.71 -11.87
N ASP A 15 -23.07 -62.13 -12.84
CA ASP A 15 -22.76 -63.55 -13.07
C ASP A 15 -21.77 -64.01 -11.96
N LEU A 16 -21.82 -65.31 -11.62
CA LEU A 16 -20.98 -65.90 -10.58
C LEU A 16 -19.45 -65.70 -10.83
N ASN A 17 -19.07 -65.58 -12.09
CA ASN A 17 -17.70 -65.38 -12.52
C ASN A 17 -17.39 -63.88 -12.82
N ALA A 18 -18.21 -62.93 -12.34
CA ALA A 18 -18.06 -61.53 -12.64
C ALA A 18 -16.66 -60.93 -12.25
N PHE A 19 -16.01 -61.47 -11.24
CA PHE A 19 -14.68 -61.07 -10.77
C PHE A 19 -13.56 -62.02 -11.21
N ALA A 20 -13.81 -62.92 -12.18
CA ALA A 20 -12.77 -63.81 -12.70
C ALA A 20 -11.78 -63.02 -13.54
N ASP A 21 -10.47 -63.33 -13.38
CA ASP A 21 -9.36 -62.65 -14.13
C ASP A 21 -9.45 -62.94 -15.63
N LYS A 22 -9.88 -64.15 -16.00
CA LYS A 22 -10.08 -64.55 -17.40
C LYS A 22 -11.58 -64.65 -17.70
N ALA A 23 -12.02 -63.91 -18.72
CA ALA A 23 -13.42 -63.84 -19.18
C ALA A 23 -14.41 -63.53 -18.06
N PRO A 24 -14.35 -62.39 -17.41
CA PRO A 24 -15.26 -61.99 -16.34
C PRO A 24 -16.69 -61.93 -16.85
N GLY A 25 -17.62 -62.44 -16.04
CA GLY A 25 -19.04 -62.43 -16.31
C GLY A 25 -19.64 -61.03 -16.32
N LYS A 26 -20.91 -60.93 -16.71
CA LYS A 26 -21.61 -59.64 -16.75
C LYS A 26 -21.88 -59.10 -15.35
N LEU A 27 -21.85 -57.77 -15.25
CA LEU A 27 -22.20 -57.01 -14.05
C LEU A 27 -23.11 -55.88 -14.46
N LYS A 28 -24.16 -55.67 -13.69
CA LYS A 28 -25.05 -54.52 -13.77
C LYS A 28 -25.15 -53.90 -12.38
N ALA A 29 -24.93 -52.61 -12.25
CA ALA A 29 -25.17 -51.87 -11.03
C ALA A 29 -25.97 -50.62 -11.38
N ILE A 30 -27.10 -50.42 -10.73
CA ILE A 30 -27.85 -49.18 -10.75
C ILE A 30 -27.79 -48.62 -9.35
N VAL A 31 -27.16 -47.45 -9.20
CA VAL A 31 -27.01 -46.75 -7.92
C VAL A 31 -27.85 -45.51 -7.97
N HIS A 32 -28.71 -45.32 -7.01
CA HIS A 32 -29.53 -44.13 -6.84
C HIS A 32 -29.65 -43.80 -5.36
N GLY A 33 -29.39 -42.53 -5.00
CA GLY A 33 -29.59 -42.09 -3.64
C GLY A 33 -28.65 -40.97 -3.23
N GLU A 34 -28.49 -40.83 -1.94
CA GLU A 34 -27.72 -39.73 -1.33
C GLU A 34 -26.76 -40.28 -0.28
N VAL A 35 -25.54 -39.73 -0.25
CA VAL A 35 -24.49 -40.07 0.73
C VAL A 35 -24.18 -38.86 1.58
N GLY A 36 -24.36 -38.98 2.89
CA GLY A 36 -24.09 -37.93 3.86
C GLY A 36 -22.60 -37.65 4.04
N LYS A 37 -22.28 -36.45 4.51
CA LYS A 37 -20.90 -35.98 4.73
C LYS A 37 -20.08 -36.95 5.60
N GLN A 38 -20.61 -37.41 6.71
CA GLN A 38 -19.88 -38.29 7.63
C GLN A 38 -19.49 -39.62 6.97
N ASP A 39 -20.37 -40.18 6.15
CA ASP A 39 -20.09 -41.42 5.46
C ASP A 39 -19.09 -41.22 4.30
N ILE A 40 -19.15 -40.09 3.58
CA ILE A 40 -18.11 -39.70 2.61
C ILE A 40 -16.75 -39.59 3.30
N LEU A 41 -16.68 -38.90 4.46
CA LEU A 41 -15.43 -38.71 5.19
C LEU A 41 -14.89 -40.00 5.82
N LYS A 42 -15.74 -40.98 6.17
CA LYS A 42 -15.29 -42.32 6.60
C LYS A 42 -14.63 -43.09 5.48
N ILE A 43 -15.17 -43.00 4.28
CA ILE A 43 -14.68 -43.75 3.10
C ILE A 43 -13.49 -43.08 2.47
N ALA A 44 -13.57 -41.77 2.20
CA ALA A 44 -12.58 -41.01 1.47
C ALA A 44 -11.64 -40.20 2.37
N GLY A 45 -12.03 -39.95 3.64
CA GLY A 45 -11.36 -39.06 4.57
C GLY A 45 -9.87 -39.35 4.84
N PRO A 46 -9.44 -40.64 4.93
CA PRO A 46 -8.01 -40.95 5.07
C PRO A 46 -7.12 -40.41 3.94
N ASN A 47 -7.71 -40.21 2.75
CA ASN A 47 -7.04 -39.73 1.55
C ASN A 47 -7.30 -38.23 1.26
N LEU A 48 -8.13 -37.57 2.10
CA LEU A 48 -8.46 -36.15 1.91
C LEU A 48 -7.64 -35.25 2.84
N PRO A 49 -7.15 -34.09 2.36
CA PRO A 49 -6.55 -33.09 3.22
C PRO A 49 -7.50 -32.67 4.36
N ARG A 50 -6.98 -32.55 5.59
CA ARG A 50 -7.79 -32.23 6.80
C ARG A 50 -8.65 -30.97 6.64
N GLU A 51 -8.09 -29.94 6.01
CA GLU A 51 -8.81 -28.68 5.75
C GLU A 51 -9.98 -28.86 4.77
N LEU A 52 -9.81 -29.69 3.76
CA LEU A 52 -10.89 -30.03 2.80
C LEU A 52 -12.01 -30.80 3.50
N ALA A 53 -11.67 -31.81 4.30
CA ALA A 53 -12.65 -32.58 5.07
C ALA A 53 -13.45 -31.68 6.02
N ARG A 54 -12.78 -30.70 6.69
CA ARG A 54 -13.43 -29.73 7.57
C ARG A 54 -14.40 -28.81 6.82
N ARG A 55 -14.03 -28.33 5.63
CA ARG A 55 -14.80 -27.38 4.82
C ARG A 55 -15.81 -28.03 3.88
N TRP A 56 -15.86 -29.37 3.82
CA TRP A 56 -16.84 -30.07 2.98
C TRP A 56 -18.28 -29.63 3.35
N PRO A 57 -19.14 -29.32 2.36
CA PRO A 57 -20.52 -28.91 2.63
C PRO A 57 -21.31 -29.95 3.44
N ASN A 58 -22.21 -29.48 4.29
CA ASN A 58 -23.02 -30.37 5.14
C ASN A 58 -24.24 -30.98 4.43
N TYR A 59 -24.30 -30.87 3.10
CA TYR A 59 -25.37 -31.46 2.30
C TYR A 59 -24.98 -32.87 1.85
N PRO A 60 -25.94 -33.77 1.71
CA PRO A 60 -25.69 -35.10 1.14
C PRO A 60 -25.33 -34.98 -0.35
N LEU A 61 -24.42 -35.83 -0.80
CA LEU A 61 -24.08 -35.98 -2.20
C LEU A 61 -25.08 -36.91 -2.87
N GLY A 62 -25.89 -36.37 -3.77
CA GLY A 62 -26.76 -37.17 -4.63
C GLY A 62 -25.94 -37.91 -5.69
N ILE A 63 -26.21 -39.19 -5.86
CA ILE A 63 -25.51 -40.06 -6.80
C ILE A 63 -26.55 -40.85 -7.59
N ASP A 64 -26.53 -40.68 -8.91
CA ASP A 64 -27.20 -41.53 -9.87
C ASP A 64 -26.19 -42.13 -10.83
N LEU A 65 -26.20 -43.41 -11.06
CA LEU A 65 -25.27 -44.11 -11.92
C LEU A 65 -25.87 -45.41 -12.42
N VAL A 66 -25.76 -45.67 -13.70
CA VAL A 66 -26.03 -46.98 -14.32
C VAL A 66 -24.71 -47.51 -14.90
N ALA A 67 -24.20 -48.59 -14.33
CA ALA A 67 -23.03 -49.30 -14.82
C ALA A 67 -23.45 -50.64 -15.39
N ARG A 68 -23.08 -50.93 -16.64
CA ARG A 68 -23.38 -52.20 -17.33
C ARG A 68 -22.17 -52.69 -18.09
N GLY A 69 -21.85 -53.97 -17.94
CA GLY A 69 -20.70 -54.55 -18.64
C GLY A 69 -20.06 -55.70 -17.87
N ASN A 70 -18.76 -55.69 -17.81
CA ASN A 70 -17.95 -56.58 -16.97
C ASN A 70 -16.69 -55.80 -16.48
N MET A 71 -15.87 -56.42 -15.62
CA MET A 71 -14.68 -55.75 -15.06
C MET A 71 -13.64 -55.38 -16.11
N GLN A 72 -13.66 -56.01 -17.29
CA GLN A 72 -12.78 -55.63 -18.41
C GLN A 72 -13.35 -54.45 -19.21
N LYS A 73 -14.67 -54.28 -19.28
CA LYS A 73 -15.31 -53.15 -19.95
C LYS A 73 -16.69 -52.82 -19.35
N MET A 74 -16.78 -51.72 -18.68
CA MET A 74 -17.99 -51.21 -18.02
C MET A 74 -18.48 -49.95 -18.73
N HIS A 75 -19.71 -49.96 -19.19
CA HIS A 75 -20.38 -48.75 -19.68
C HIS A 75 -21.05 -48.02 -18.51
N LEU A 76 -20.77 -46.73 -18.38
CA LEU A 76 -21.34 -45.81 -17.41
C LEU A 76 -22.31 -44.90 -18.12
N SER A 77 -23.57 -44.92 -17.72
CA SER A 77 -24.59 -44.06 -18.30
C SER A 77 -25.43 -43.39 -17.22
N GLY A 78 -25.91 -42.19 -17.53
CA GLY A 78 -26.71 -41.40 -16.61
C GLY A 78 -25.97 -41.05 -15.32
N VAL A 79 -24.65 -40.93 -15.38
CA VAL A 79 -23.86 -40.48 -14.23
C VAL A 79 -24.31 -39.09 -13.84
N ARG A 80 -24.78 -38.93 -12.62
CA ARG A 80 -25.16 -37.66 -12.05
C ARG A 80 -24.68 -37.57 -10.62
N LEU A 81 -23.83 -36.59 -10.36
CA LEU A 81 -23.37 -36.21 -9.02
C LEU A 81 -23.91 -34.83 -8.71
N LEU A 82 -24.63 -34.69 -7.62
CA LEU A 82 -25.20 -33.43 -7.16
C LEU A 82 -24.83 -33.20 -5.71
N LEU A 83 -23.94 -32.25 -5.46
CA LEU A 83 -23.75 -31.71 -4.12
C LEU A 83 -24.50 -30.36 -4.07
N PRO A 84 -25.64 -30.28 -3.36
CA PRO A 84 -26.43 -29.06 -3.28
C PRO A 84 -25.59 -27.84 -2.93
N THR A 85 -25.85 -26.71 -3.57
CA THR A 85 -25.11 -25.46 -3.44
C THR A 85 -23.66 -25.47 -3.91
N ALA A 86 -23.06 -26.64 -4.15
CA ALA A 86 -21.66 -26.77 -4.56
C ALA A 86 -21.48 -27.02 -6.05
N PHE A 87 -21.99 -28.15 -6.55
CA PHE A 87 -21.85 -28.53 -7.95
C PHE A 87 -22.90 -29.53 -8.43
N ARG A 88 -23.06 -29.57 -9.73
CA ARG A 88 -23.74 -30.66 -10.45
C ARG A 88 -22.80 -31.17 -11.55
N ILE A 89 -22.57 -32.47 -11.61
CA ILE A 89 -21.80 -33.14 -12.65
C ILE A 89 -22.71 -34.20 -13.29
N THR A 90 -22.74 -34.24 -14.61
CA THR A 90 -23.37 -35.31 -15.38
C THR A 90 -22.37 -35.85 -16.38
N GLY A 91 -22.52 -37.13 -16.76
CA GLY A 91 -21.59 -37.68 -17.72
C GLY A 91 -22.00 -39.07 -18.17
N ASP A 92 -21.43 -39.51 -19.28
CA ASP A 92 -21.59 -40.80 -19.88
C ASP A 92 -20.28 -41.28 -20.49
N GLY A 93 -20.04 -42.58 -20.50
CA GLY A 93 -18.81 -43.09 -21.04
C GLY A 93 -18.57 -44.57 -20.75
N PHE A 94 -17.35 -44.97 -20.81
CA PHE A 94 -16.95 -46.31 -20.40
C PHE A 94 -15.66 -46.28 -19.57
N ALA A 95 -15.51 -47.33 -18.76
CA ALA A 95 -14.25 -47.62 -18.07
C ALA A 95 -13.92 -49.13 -18.30
N ALA A 96 -12.65 -49.45 -18.45
CA ALA A 96 -12.17 -50.79 -18.70
C ALA A 96 -10.97 -51.12 -17.81
N ASN A 97 -10.77 -52.41 -17.52
CA ASN A 97 -9.70 -52.90 -16.65
C ASN A 97 -9.78 -52.32 -15.23
N LEU A 98 -10.98 -52.28 -14.66
CA LEU A 98 -11.25 -51.61 -13.37
C LEU A 98 -10.47 -52.21 -12.19
N THR A 99 -10.02 -53.46 -12.30
CA THR A 99 -9.23 -54.16 -11.28
C THR A 99 -7.73 -53.93 -11.40
N ASP A 100 -7.28 -53.33 -12.49
CA ASP A 100 -5.85 -53.03 -12.75
C ASP A 100 -5.64 -51.55 -13.02
N PRO A 101 -5.28 -50.73 -11.99
CA PRO A 101 -5.08 -49.31 -12.14
C PRO A 101 -4.02 -48.92 -13.17
N ASN A 102 -3.00 -49.78 -13.39
CA ASN A 102 -1.93 -49.49 -14.34
C ASN A 102 -2.38 -49.64 -15.81
N HIS A 103 -3.44 -50.37 -16.06
CA HIS A 103 -4.04 -50.60 -17.38
C HIS A 103 -5.47 -50.08 -17.47
N LEU A 104 -5.89 -49.24 -16.49
CA LEU A 104 -7.20 -48.60 -16.49
C LEU A 104 -7.40 -47.82 -17.78
N LYS A 105 -8.51 -48.05 -18.46
CA LYS A 105 -8.95 -47.25 -19.61
C LYS A 105 -10.31 -46.61 -19.31
N ALA A 106 -10.44 -45.34 -19.61
CA ALA A 106 -11.74 -44.68 -19.53
C ALA A 106 -11.87 -43.64 -20.66
N ASP A 107 -13.09 -43.45 -21.10
CA ASP A 107 -13.46 -42.42 -22.05
C ASP A 107 -14.85 -41.91 -21.61
N VAL A 108 -14.87 -40.73 -20.98
CA VAL A 108 -16.03 -40.14 -20.32
C VAL A 108 -16.25 -38.73 -20.79
N ALA A 109 -17.44 -38.43 -21.29
CA ALA A 109 -17.91 -37.07 -21.49
C ALA A 109 -18.50 -36.53 -20.18
N LEU A 110 -18.11 -35.35 -19.78
CA LEU A 110 -18.54 -34.73 -18.56
C LEU A 110 -19.10 -33.32 -18.82
N HIS A 111 -20.23 -33.04 -18.19
CA HIS A 111 -20.84 -31.71 -18.11
C HIS A 111 -20.97 -31.34 -16.65
N ALA A 112 -20.36 -30.24 -16.25
CA ALA A 112 -20.39 -29.81 -14.86
C ALA A 112 -20.83 -28.34 -14.74
N LYS A 113 -21.58 -28.07 -13.67
CA LYS A 113 -21.87 -26.69 -13.23
C LYS A 113 -21.43 -26.53 -11.77
N ALA A 114 -20.60 -25.54 -11.52
CA ALA A 114 -20.15 -25.20 -10.19
C ALA A 114 -20.94 -24.00 -9.66
N TYR A 115 -21.48 -24.14 -8.46
CA TYR A 115 -22.20 -23.06 -7.76
C TYR A 115 -21.33 -22.43 -6.68
N ASN A 116 -20.65 -23.25 -5.84
CA ASN A 116 -19.70 -22.79 -4.84
C ASN A 116 -18.64 -23.86 -4.58
N LEU A 117 -17.46 -23.68 -5.13
CA LEU A 117 -16.32 -24.57 -4.94
C LEU A 117 -15.25 -24.02 -3.99
N ASN A 118 -15.55 -22.97 -3.21
CA ASN A 118 -14.56 -22.35 -2.33
C ASN A 118 -14.04 -23.28 -1.22
N PHE A 119 -14.75 -24.37 -0.92
CA PHE A 119 -14.27 -25.41 -0.01
C PHE A 119 -13.05 -26.16 -0.56
N LEU A 120 -12.81 -26.12 -1.87
CA LEU A 120 -11.63 -26.72 -2.53
C LEU A 120 -10.39 -25.82 -2.51
N THR A 121 -10.52 -24.54 -2.21
CA THR A 121 -9.37 -23.59 -2.26
C THR A 121 -8.18 -23.98 -1.38
N PRO A 122 -8.33 -24.68 -0.23
CA PRO A 122 -7.17 -25.17 0.52
C PRO A 122 -6.26 -26.14 -0.24
N MET A 123 -6.78 -26.81 -1.28
CA MET A 123 -5.96 -27.69 -2.13
C MET A 123 -4.96 -26.93 -2.99
N LEU A 124 -5.14 -25.62 -3.19
CA LEU A 124 -4.22 -24.75 -3.92
C LEU A 124 -2.98 -24.36 -3.10
N GLY A 125 -2.88 -24.82 -1.86
CA GLY A 125 -1.80 -24.49 -0.95
C GLY A 125 -2.00 -23.18 -0.19
N PRO A 126 -1.13 -22.88 0.81
CA PRO A 126 -1.34 -21.76 1.74
C PRO A 126 -1.31 -20.37 1.09
N ALA A 127 -0.48 -20.19 0.07
CA ALA A 127 -0.32 -18.91 -0.63
C ALA A 127 -1.52 -18.62 -1.55
N LEU A 128 -1.87 -19.54 -2.43
CA LEU A 128 -2.94 -19.35 -3.40
C LEU A 128 -4.33 -19.52 -2.79
N GLY A 129 -4.51 -20.42 -1.82
CA GLY A 129 -5.80 -20.69 -1.19
C GLY A 129 -6.42 -19.52 -0.41
N LYS A 130 -5.62 -18.50 -0.05
CA LYS A 130 -6.10 -17.25 0.57
C LYS A 130 -6.44 -16.15 -0.46
N THR A 131 -5.85 -16.23 -1.62
CA THR A 131 -5.92 -15.20 -2.66
C THR A 131 -6.94 -15.53 -3.74
N VAL A 132 -7.02 -16.83 -4.11
CA VAL A 132 -7.91 -17.31 -5.14
C VAL A 132 -9.31 -17.56 -4.57
N ARG A 133 -10.31 -17.07 -5.27
CA ARG A 133 -11.73 -17.38 -5.07
C ARG A 133 -12.23 -18.20 -6.25
N VAL A 134 -13.02 -19.22 -6.00
CA VAL A 134 -13.73 -19.93 -7.08
C VAL A 134 -15.09 -19.26 -7.25
N PRO A 135 -15.33 -18.54 -8.35
CA PRO A 135 -16.60 -17.86 -8.58
C PRO A 135 -17.72 -18.86 -8.82
N SER A 136 -18.96 -18.45 -8.58
CA SER A 136 -20.13 -19.24 -8.95
C SER A 136 -20.38 -19.19 -10.47
N GLY A 137 -21.16 -20.14 -10.97
CA GLY A 137 -21.60 -20.16 -12.37
C GLY A 137 -20.52 -20.62 -13.37
N ILE A 138 -19.49 -21.35 -12.91
CA ILE A 138 -18.59 -22.03 -13.84
C ILE A 138 -19.35 -23.20 -14.49
N ALA A 139 -19.38 -23.23 -15.82
CA ALA A 139 -19.80 -24.36 -16.59
C ALA A 139 -18.56 -25.01 -17.22
N PHE A 140 -18.53 -26.32 -17.24
CA PHE A 140 -17.48 -27.16 -17.82
C PHE A 140 -18.11 -28.22 -18.71
N ASP A 141 -17.66 -28.27 -19.95
CA ASP A 141 -17.99 -29.29 -20.93
C ASP A 141 -16.71 -29.91 -21.43
N GLY A 142 -16.56 -31.22 -21.26
CA GLY A 142 -15.30 -31.84 -21.64
C GLY A 142 -15.36 -33.35 -21.77
N LYS A 143 -14.33 -33.88 -22.40
CA LYS A 143 -14.11 -35.28 -22.55
C LYS A 143 -12.77 -35.67 -21.91
N ILE A 144 -12.82 -36.65 -21.01
CA ILE A 144 -11.63 -37.17 -20.34
C ILE A 144 -11.38 -38.58 -20.84
N ARG A 145 -10.19 -38.81 -21.37
CA ARG A 145 -9.71 -40.14 -21.72
C ARG A 145 -8.53 -40.53 -20.83
N VAL A 146 -8.61 -41.71 -20.29
CA VAL A 146 -7.53 -42.32 -19.50
C VAL A 146 -7.07 -43.59 -20.22
N ASP A 147 -5.74 -43.75 -20.32
CA ASP A 147 -5.11 -45.00 -20.80
C ASP A 147 -3.88 -45.29 -19.92
N GLY A 148 -4.09 -46.05 -18.86
CA GLY A 148 -3.11 -46.29 -17.80
C GLY A 148 -2.68 -44.96 -17.14
N ASN A 149 -1.41 -44.61 -17.33
CA ASN A 149 -0.84 -43.37 -16.77
C ASN A 149 -1.08 -42.14 -17.65
N ASN A 150 -1.68 -42.30 -18.84
CA ASN A 150 -1.93 -41.20 -19.78
C ASN A 150 -3.35 -40.65 -19.58
N TYR A 151 -3.45 -39.37 -19.34
CA TYR A 151 -4.68 -38.60 -19.22
C TYR A 151 -4.75 -37.58 -20.35
N LEU A 152 -5.83 -37.62 -21.11
CA LEU A 152 -6.10 -36.65 -22.18
C LEU A 152 -7.46 -36.00 -21.90
N THR A 153 -7.50 -34.69 -21.89
CA THR A 153 -8.75 -33.95 -21.79
C THR A 153 -8.86 -32.86 -22.85
N HIS A 154 -10.06 -32.79 -23.44
CA HIS A 154 -10.48 -31.65 -24.25
C HIS A 154 -11.66 -31.02 -23.55
N PHE A 155 -11.61 -29.74 -23.27
CA PHE A 155 -12.65 -29.09 -22.51
C PHE A 155 -12.89 -27.63 -22.95
N VAL A 156 -14.10 -27.20 -22.66
CA VAL A 156 -14.50 -25.79 -22.65
C VAL A 156 -15.02 -25.46 -21.27
N ALA A 157 -14.43 -24.51 -20.59
CA ALA A 157 -14.91 -23.96 -19.34
C ALA A 157 -15.37 -22.53 -19.54
N SER A 158 -16.52 -22.16 -19.02
CA SER A 158 -17.06 -20.81 -19.13
C SER A 158 -17.45 -20.23 -17.78
N GLN A 159 -17.29 -18.94 -17.62
CA GLN A 159 -17.70 -18.19 -16.43
C GLN A 159 -17.90 -16.72 -16.78
N GLY A 160 -19.03 -16.11 -16.39
CA GLY A 160 -19.26 -14.68 -16.52
C GLY A 160 -19.12 -14.11 -17.94
N GLY A 161 -19.44 -14.91 -18.99
CA GLY A 161 -19.27 -14.51 -20.39
C GLY A 161 -17.87 -14.70 -20.96
N GLY A 162 -16.92 -15.21 -20.15
CA GLY A 162 -15.59 -15.62 -20.60
C GLY A 162 -15.51 -17.12 -20.81
N GLU A 163 -14.56 -17.55 -21.62
CA GLU A 163 -14.34 -18.93 -22.01
C GLU A 163 -12.87 -19.31 -21.95
N LEU A 164 -12.58 -20.52 -21.47
CA LEU A 164 -11.28 -21.18 -21.50
C LEU A 164 -11.42 -22.51 -22.24
N ARG A 165 -10.78 -22.63 -23.41
CA ARG A 165 -10.66 -23.89 -24.14
C ARG A 165 -9.33 -24.52 -23.85
N GLY A 166 -9.34 -25.81 -23.55
CA GLY A 166 -8.14 -26.55 -23.19
C GLY A 166 -8.03 -27.91 -23.85
N ASN A 167 -6.79 -28.22 -24.26
CA ASN A 167 -6.33 -29.56 -24.61
C ASN A 167 -5.16 -29.86 -23.69
N VAL A 168 -5.33 -30.85 -22.80
CA VAL A 168 -4.32 -31.22 -21.82
C VAL A 168 -4.07 -32.72 -21.91
N GLN A 169 -2.84 -33.10 -22.14
CA GLN A 169 -2.37 -34.47 -22.08
C GLN A 169 -1.26 -34.57 -21.01
N VAL A 170 -1.38 -35.53 -20.10
CA VAL A 170 -0.42 -35.77 -19.03
C VAL A 170 -0.13 -37.25 -18.89
N ASP A 171 1.15 -37.62 -18.88
CA ASP A 171 1.63 -38.95 -18.43
C ASP A 171 2.15 -38.78 -17.00
N ILE A 172 1.41 -39.27 -16.02
CA ILE A 172 1.73 -39.08 -14.59
C ILE A 172 2.97 -39.89 -14.15
N LYS A 173 3.31 -40.98 -14.84
CA LYS A 173 4.50 -41.80 -14.53
C LYS A 173 5.77 -41.13 -15.02
N LYS A 174 5.75 -40.59 -16.22
CA LYS A 174 6.88 -39.87 -16.83
C LYS A 174 6.90 -38.40 -16.43
N MET A 175 5.83 -37.88 -15.79
CA MET A 175 5.65 -36.46 -15.56
C MET A 175 5.72 -35.63 -16.86
N ALA A 176 5.27 -36.24 -17.97
CA ALA A 176 5.26 -35.60 -19.27
C ALA A 176 3.91 -34.95 -19.53
N TYR A 177 3.92 -33.78 -20.16
CA TYR A 177 2.71 -33.02 -20.43
C TYR A 177 2.74 -32.33 -21.79
N ASN A 178 1.55 -32.17 -22.36
CA ASN A 178 1.28 -31.32 -23.52
C ASN A 178 0.00 -30.54 -23.24
N VAL A 179 0.13 -29.23 -23.12
CA VAL A 179 -0.94 -28.33 -22.69
C VAL A 179 -1.14 -27.26 -23.79
N ARG A 180 -2.39 -27.06 -24.18
CA ARG A 180 -2.79 -25.94 -25.02
C ARG A 180 -4.03 -25.33 -24.42
N LEU A 181 -3.94 -24.07 -23.99
CA LEU A 181 -5.04 -23.32 -23.43
C LEU A 181 -5.26 -22.06 -24.27
N ASN A 182 -6.51 -21.70 -24.47
CA ASN A 182 -6.92 -20.47 -25.09
C ASN A 182 -8.02 -19.85 -24.25
N ALA A 183 -7.78 -18.65 -23.76
CA ALA A 183 -8.72 -17.88 -22.97
C ALA A 183 -9.31 -16.74 -23.82
N GLN A 184 -10.63 -16.59 -23.80
CA GLN A 184 -11.32 -15.48 -24.41
C GLN A 184 -12.16 -14.76 -23.37
N ARG A 185 -11.82 -13.51 -23.07
CA ARG A 185 -12.48 -12.67 -22.08
C ARG A 185 -12.71 -13.37 -20.72
N LEU A 186 -11.76 -14.23 -20.30
CA LEU A 186 -11.84 -14.94 -19.04
C LEU A 186 -11.84 -13.93 -17.87
N PRO A 187 -12.89 -13.86 -17.04
CA PRO A 187 -13.04 -12.80 -16.04
C PRO A 187 -12.17 -13.07 -14.80
N LEU A 188 -10.86 -12.78 -14.90
CA LEU A 188 -9.88 -13.04 -13.84
C LEU A 188 -10.24 -12.33 -12.54
N GLN A 189 -10.92 -11.18 -12.60
CA GLN A 189 -11.41 -10.45 -11.42
C GLN A 189 -12.35 -11.28 -10.53
N ASN A 190 -13.06 -12.24 -11.11
CA ASN A 190 -13.95 -13.12 -10.34
C ASN A 190 -13.17 -14.20 -9.58
N PHE A 191 -11.98 -14.58 -10.08
CA PHE A 191 -11.08 -15.54 -9.44
C PHE A 191 -10.09 -14.88 -8.47
N LEU A 192 -9.69 -13.63 -8.74
CA LEU A 192 -8.70 -12.86 -8.02
C LEU A 192 -9.22 -11.44 -7.72
N PRO A 193 -10.28 -11.28 -6.90
CA PRO A 193 -11.02 -10.02 -6.78
C PRO A 193 -10.24 -8.86 -6.16
N LYS A 194 -9.14 -9.16 -5.45
CA LYS A 194 -8.29 -8.13 -4.80
C LYS A 194 -7.09 -7.68 -5.63
N MET A 195 -6.91 -8.25 -6.83
CA MET A 195 -5.71 -8.03 -7.64
C MET A 195 -5.89 -6.93 -8.71
N GLY A 196 -7.09 -6.35 -8.85
CA GLY A 196 -7.34 -5.32 -9.87
C GLY A 196 -7.33 -5.86 -11.31
N PHE A 197 -7.48 -7.16 -11.50
CA PHE A 197 -7.53 -7.78 -12.82
C PHE A 197 -8.89 -7.57 -13.48
N HIS A 198 -8.86 -7.45 -14.80
CA HIS A 198 -10.03 -7.43 -15.69
C HIS A 198 -10.06 -8.69 -16.58
N PRO A 199 -11.01 -8.83 -17.48
CA PRO A 199 -11.08 -10.00 -18.37
C PRO A 199 -9.80 -10.19 -19.19
N PHE A 200 -9.34 -11.43 -19.25
CA PHE A 200 -8.10 -11.83 -19.93
C PHE A 200 -8.42 -12.53 -21.25
N THR A 201 -7.72 -12.18 -22.30
CA THR A 201 -7.69 -12.89 -23.59
C THR A 201 -6.23 -13.20 -23.93
N GLY A 202 -5.93 -14.46 -24.17
CA GLY A 202 -4.58 -14.91 -24.47
C GLY A 202 -4.50 -16.43 -24.60
N TYR A 203 -3.30 -16.91 -24.85
CA TYR A 203 -3.04 -18.34 -24.99
C TYR A 203 -1.78 -18.78 -24.29
N ILE A 204 -1.70 -20.07 -24.00
CA ILE A 204 -0.49 -20.76 -23.58
C ILE A 204 -0.41 -22.13 -24.22
N THR A 205 0.76 -22.45 -24.77
CA THR A 205 1.13 -23.80 -25.18
C THR A 205 2.35 -24.23 -24.39
N ALA A 206 2.34 -25.46 -23.86
CA ALA A 206 3.47 -25.99 -23.10
C ALA A 206 3.59 -27.48 -23.35
N GLN A 207 4.78 -27.94 -23.70
CA GLN A 207 5.12 -29.35 -23.85
C GLN A 207 6.40 -29.63 -23.08
N GLY A 208 6.39 -30.65 -22.24
CA GLY A 208 7.57 -30.90 -21.43
C GLY A 208 7.51 -32.17 -20.61
N GLU A 209 8.56 -32.35 -19.81
CA GLU A 209 8.73 -33.46 -18.87
C GLU A 209 9.39 -32.92 -17.59
N GLY A 210 8.79 -33.25 -16.43
CA GLY A 210 9.22 -32.75 -15.13
C GLY A 210 8.53 -31.44 -14.75
N ALA A 211 8.55 -31.12 -13.45
CA ALA A 211 7.90 -29.93 -12.88
C ALA A 211 8.86 -29.04 -12.06
N ASN A 212 10.08 -29.47 -11.84
CA ASN A 212 11.07 -28.69 -11.07
C ASN A 212 12.04 -27.98 -12.00
N ILE A 213 11.90 -26.67 -12.12
CA ILE A 213 12.71 -25.79 -12.98
C ILE A 213 14.21 -25.85 -12.66
N LEU A 214 14.60 -26.15 -11.44
CA LEU A 214 16.01 -26.30 -11.04
C LEU A 214 16.58 -27.65 -11.44
N SER A 215 15.74 -28.63 -11.82
CA SER A 215 16.19 -29.95 -12.19
C SER A 215 16.82 -29.96 -13.58
N PRO A 216 18.08 -30.44 -13.73
CA PRO A 216 18.72 -30.58 -15.03
C PRO A 216 17.98 -31.56 -15.98
N LYS A 217 17.12 -32.43 -15.42
CA LYS A 217 16.31 -33.39 -16.19
C LYS A 217 15.04 -32.80 -16.76
N MET A 218 14.64 -31.59 -16.32
CA MET A 218 13.45 -30.94 -16.84
C MET A 218 13.61 -30.60 -18.31
N ARG A 219 12.55 -30.83 -19.08
CA ARG A 219 12.41 -30.37 -20.47
C ARG A 219 11.13 -29.60 -20.60
N LEU A 220 11.20 -28.45 -21.25
CA LEU A 220 10.03 -27.59 -21.51
C LEU A 220 10.23 -26.88 -22.84
N LYS A 221 9.15 -26.80 -23.62
CA LYS A 221 8.95 -25.81 -24.66
C LYS A 221 7.59 -25.16 -24.38
N ALA A 222 7.58 -23.87 -24.14
CA ALA A 222 6.37 -23.11 -23.86
C ALA A 222 6.31 -21.85 -24.72
N GLU A 223 5.11 -21.47 -25.06
CA GLU A 223 4.79 -20.23 -25.75
C GLU A 223 3.51 -19.68 -25.12
N ALA A 224 3.48 -18.38 -24.83
CA ALA A 224 2.35 -17.68 -24.27
C ALA A 224 2.17 -16.33 -24.93
N GLY A 225 0.91 -15.87 -25.03
CA GLY A 225 0.61 -14.56 -25.56
C GLY A 225 -0.56 -13.91 -24.81
N ILE A 226 -0.42 -12.62 -24.55
CA ILE A 226 -1.46 -11.75 -24.02
C ILE A 226 -2.00 -10.93 -25.18
N ASN A 227 -3.23 -11.21 -25.61
CA ASN A 227 -3.87 -10.49 -26.71
C ASN A 227 -4.69 -9.29 -26.23
N ALA A 228 -5.34 -9.44 -25.06
CA ALA A 228 -6.04 -8.36 -24.38
C ALA A 228 -6.11 -8.65 -22.89
N PHE A 229 -5.63 -7.73 -22.10
CA PHE A 229 -5.66 -7.79 -20.64
C PHE A 229 -5.57 -6.40 -20.05
N GLN A 230 -6.37 -6.13 -19.02
CA GLN A 230 -6.31 -4.89 -18.27
C GLN A 230 -6.02 -5.19 -16.79
N TYR A 231 -5.05 -4.50 -16.23
CA TYR A 231 -4.70 -4.52 -14.81
C TYR A 231 -4.92 -3.13 -14.21
N GLY A 232 -5.89 -2.99 -13.31
CA GLY A 232 -6.32 -1.68 -12.86
C GLY A 232 -6.76 -0.81 -14.04
N ASN A 233 -6.04 0.27 -14.27
CA ASN A 233 -6.29 1.19 -15.39
C ASN A 233 -5.34 0.97 -16.60
N TYR A 234 -4.48 -0.07 -16.56
CA TYR A 234 -3.45 -0.30 -17.56
C TYR A 234 -3.83 -1.43 -18.51
N ASN A 235 -3.75 -1.17 -19.81
CA ASN A 235 -3.87 -2.20 -20.82
C ASN A 235 -2.52 -2.87 -21.05
N LEU A 236 -2.45 -4.18 -20.81
CA LEU A 236 -1.24 -5.01 -20.89
C LEU A 236 -1.37 -6.02 -22.04
N ASP A 237 -1.82 -5.56 -23.21
CA ASP A 237 -1.99 -6.36 -24.41
C ASP A 237 -0.70 -6.43 -25.26
N ASN A 238 -0.72 -7.29 -26.28
CA ASN A 238 0.37 -7.45 -27.25
C ASN A 238 1.72 -7.83 -26.63
N VAL A 239 1.71 -8.74 -25.67
CA VAL A 239 2.91 -9.31 -25.06
C VAL A 239 2.98 -10.80 -25.41
N ALA A 240 4.11 -11.25 -25.92
CA ALA A 240 4.38 -12.65 -26.23
C ALA A 240 5.63 -13.13 -25.47
N ALA A 241 5.65 -14.41 -25.13
CA ALA A 241 6.79 -15.04 -24.48
C ALA A 241 7.00 -16.45 -25.03
N VAL A 242 8.26 -16.80 -25.25
CA VAL A 242 8.69 -18.15 -25.60
C VAL A 242 9.72 -18.61 -24.59
N ALA A 243 9.61 -19.85 -24.11
CA ALA A 243 10.59 -20.42 -23.18
C ALA A 243 10.96 -21.86 -23.55
N THR A 244 12.22 -22.18 -23.41
CA THR A 244 12.75 -23.52 -23.60
C THR A 244 13.62 -23.93 -22.42
N ILE A 245 13.45 -25.17 -21.96
CA ILE A 245 14.33 -25.80 -20.95
C ILE A 245 14.80 -27.13 -21.49
N HIS A 246 16.11 -27.29 -21.53
CA HIS A 246 16.73 -28.52 -21.98
C HIS A 246 18.11 -28.72 -21.34
N ASN A 247 18.34 -29.88 -20.73
CA ASN A 247 19.63 -30.25 -20.10
C ASN A 247 20.13 -29.18 -19.10
N GLY A 248 19.22 -28.64 -18.27
CA GLY A 248 19.56 -27.62 -17.29
C GLY A 248 19.76 -26.22 -17.86
N ARG A 249 19.66 -26.03 -19.16
CA ARG A 249 19.69 -24.70 -19.81
C ARG A 249 18.24 -24.19 -19.96
N ILE A 250 18.03 -22.97 -19.60
CA ILE A 250 16.77 -22.26 -19.76
C ILE A 250 17.06 -21.09 -20.71
N HIS A 251 16.23 -20.94 -21.71
CA HIS A 251 16.22 -19.77 -22.57
C HIS A 251 14.78 -19.27 -22.65
N ALA A 252 14.58 -17.97 -22.46
CA ALA A 252 13.27 -17.36 -22.58
C ALA A 252 13.38 -15.98 -23.23
N ASP A 253 12.47 -15.73 -24.17
CA ASP A 253 12.32 -14.46 -24.89
C ASP A 253 10.94 -13.90 -24.58
N ILE A 254 10.89 -12.63 -24.24
CA ILE A 254 9.66 -11.86 -24.07
C ILE A 254 9.71 -10.69 -25.04
N ASP A 255 8.70 -10.57 -25.90
CA ASP A 255 8.50 -9.46 -26.82
C ASP A 255 7.23 -8.72 -26.45
N SER A 256 7.35 -7.44 -26.16
CA SER A 256 6.22 -6.56 -25.86
C SER A 256 6.11 -5.48 -26.94
N ARG A 257 4.94 -5.42 -27.55
CA ARG A 257 4.53 -4.35 -28.47
C ARG A 257 3.39 -3.52 -27.84
N ASN A 258 3.37 -3.50 -26.53
CA ASN A 258 2.40 -2.73 -25.77
C ASN A 258 2.77 -1.24 -25.82
N PRO A 259 1.83 -0.34 -26.07
CA PRO A 259 2.13 1.10 -26.14
C PRO A 259 2.60 1.72 -24.82
N LEU A 260 2.34 1.07 -23.67
CA LEU A 260 2.82 1.53 -22.38
C LEU A 260 4.26 1.10 -22.10
N PHE A 261 4.66 -0.07 -22.64
CA PHE A 261 6.01 -0.62 -22.49
C PHE A 261 6.36 -1.51 -23.69
N GLU A 262 7.14 -0.99 -24.60
CA GLU A 262 7.61 -1.68 -25.79
C GLU A 262 9.08 -2.08 -25.62
N GLY A 263 9.39 -3.34 -25.89
CA GLY A 263 10.76 -3.82 -25.77
C GLY A 263 10.87 -5.34 -25.75
N GLN A 264 12.08 -5.80 -25.62
CA GLN A 264 12.45 -7.22 -25.60
C GLN A 264 13.23 -7.56 -24.34
N VAL A 265 12.99 -8.75 -23.80
CA VAL A 265 13.78 -9.30 -22.69
C VAL A 265 14.18 -10.72 -23.03
N ASN A 266 15.47 -10.99 -22.97
CA ASN A 266 16.07 -12.29 -23.17
C ASN A 266 16.63 -12.80 -21.84
N LEU A 267 16.33 -14.03 -21.49
CA LEU A 267 16.84 -14.71 -20.30
C LEU A 267 17.56 -15.99 -20.73
N ASP A 268 18.82 -16.08 -20.36
CA ASP A 268 19.61 -17.27 -20.46
C ASP A 268 20.01 -17.77 -19.07
N ALA A 269 19.70 -19.02 -18.73
CA ALA A 269 20.04 -19.56 -17.43
C ALA A 269 20.55 -20.99 -17.48
N LEU A 270 21.35 -21.33 -16.47
CA LEU A 270 21.89 -22.67 -16.23
C LEU A 270 21.51 -23.11 -14.81
N THR A 271 20.89 -24.28 -14.72
CA THR A 271 20.55 -24.89 -13.43
C THR A 271 21.52 -26.00 -13.05
N THR A 272 21.84 -26.08 -11.77
CA THR A 272 22.74 -27.12 -11.20
C THR A 272 22.02 -28.06 -10.24
N GLY A 273 20.69 -28.05 -10.23
CA GLY A 273 19.83 -28.85 -9.35
C GLY A 273 19.43 -28.17 -8.04
N SER A 274 20.28 -27.33 -7.47
CA SER A 274 19.98 -26.56 -6.25
C SER A 274 20.04 -25.05 -6.47
N ARG A 275 20.70 -24.58 -7.51
CA ARG A 275 20.86 -23.18 -7.86
C ARG A 275 20.71 -22.96 -9.36
N MET A 276 20.38 -21.74 -9.70
CA MET A 276 20.29 -21.22 -11.06
C MET A 276 21.25 -20.03 -11.18
N ARG A 277 21.98 -19.96 -12.26
CA ARG A 277 22.66 -18.74 -12.71
C ARG A 277 21.96 -18.28 -13.97
N ALA A 278 21.60 -17.01 -14.04
CA ALA A 278 20.91 -16.45 -15.17
C ALA A 278 21.51 -15.12 -15.56
N THR A 279 21.52 -14.86 -16.86
CA THR A 279 21.76 -13.54 -17.44
C THR A 279 20.47 -13.08 -18.08
N VAL A 280 20.04 -11.87 -17.73
CA VAL A 280 18.88 -11.20 -18.31
C VAL A 280 19.38 -10.00 -19.09
N ALA A 281 19.08 -9.97 -20.39
CA ALA A 281 19.31 -8.81 -21.23
C ALA A 281 17.96 -8.23 -21.65
N GLY A 282 17.79 -6.94 -21.46
CA GLY A 282 16.57 -6.22 -21.81
C GLY A 282 16.87 -5.02 -22.70
N ASP A 283 16.07 -4.83 -23.73
CA ASP A 283 16.08 -3.65 -24.58
C ASP A 283 14.68 -3.03 -24.51
N LEU A 284 14.55 -1.96 -23.73
CA LEU A 284 13.32 -1.23 -23.52
C LEU A 284 13.29 -0.03 -24.48
N HIS A 285 12.53 -0.12 -25.55
CA HIS A 285 12.42 0.92 -26.55
C HIS A 285 11.53 2.09 -26.08
N HIS A 286 10.47 1.77 -25.32
CA HIS A 286 9.49 2.74 -24.89
C HIS A 286 8.82 2.30 -23.58
N LEU A 287 8.85 3.18 -22.57
CA LEU A 287 8.09 3.07 -21.32
C LEU A 287 7.39 4.40 -21.07
N ASP A 288 6.07 4.40 -21.10
CA ASP A 288 5.24 5.58 -20.92
C ASP A 288 4.90 5.80 -19.44
N LEU A 289 5.71 6.63 -18.77
CA LEU A 289 5.56 6.91 -17.36
C LEU A 289 4.30 7.71 -17.02
N TYR A 290 3.82 8.53 -17.96
CA TYR A 290 2.62 9.35 -17.77
C TYR A 290 1.35 8.49 -17.80
N ASN A 291 1.18 7.67 -18.83
CA ASN A 291 0.03 6.77 -18.93
C ASN A 291 0.09 5.64 -17.89
N LEU A 292 1.28 5.30 -17.37
CA LEU A 292 1.48 4.45 -16.18
C LEU A 292 1.19 5.19 -14.88
N ARG A 293 0.83 6.49 -14.90
CA ARG A 293 0.57 7.32 -13.71
C ARG A 293 1.72 7.37 -12.70
N ILE A 294 2.95 7.21 -13.20
CA ILE A 294 4.18 7.34 -12.41
C ILE A 294 4.58 8.81 -12.34
N THR A 295 4.29 9.58 -13.41
CA THR A 295 4.56 11.01 -13.49
C THR A 295 3.29 11.79 -13.86
N ASP A 296 3.23 13.06 -13.45
CA ASP A 296 2.11 13.98 -13.75
C ASP A 296 2.34 14.75 -15.07
N VAL A 297 3.52 14.57 -15.66
CA VAL A 297 3.89 15.14 -16.96
C VAL A 297 4.20 14.03 -17.95
N PRO A 298 3.97 14.24 -19.26
CA PRO A 298 4.28 13.25 -20.28
C PRO A 298 5.78 12.95 -20.32
N LEU A 299 6.17 11.78 -19.82
CA LEU A 299 7.54 11.28 -19.86
C LEU A 299 7.57 9.87 -20.40
N THR A 300 8.51 9.62 -21.29
CA THR A 300 8.82 8.29 -21.79
C THR A 300 10.29 7.95 -21.55
N VAL A 301 10.58 6.68 -21.33
CA VAL A 301 11.93 6.19 -21.05
C VAL A 301 12.27 5.06 -22.00
N SER A 302 13.49 5.08 -22.53
CA SER A 302 14.14 3.93 -23.15
C SER A 302 15.44 3.59 -22.42
N ALA A 303 15.81 2.32 -22.39
CA ALA A 303 17.03 1.86 -21.72
C ALA A 303 17.40 0.44 -22.13
N CYS A 304 18.68 0.10 -22.04
CA CYS A 304 19.20 -1.26 -22.12
C CYS A 304 19.53 -1.76 -20.72
N ALA A 305 19.21 -3.00 -20.40
CA ALA A 305 19.53 -3.65 -19.13
C ALA A 305 20.31 -4.93 -19.34
N HIS A 306 21.33 -5.12 -18.53
CA HIS A 306 22.07 -6.38 -18.44
C HIS A 306 22.22 -6.78 -16.97
N VAL A 307 21.68 -7.95 -16.60
CA VAL A 307 21.64 -8.41 -15.22
C VAL A 307 22.10 -9.85 -15.12
N ASP A 308 23.18 -10.08 -14.39
CA ASP A 308 23.61 -11.40 -13.96
C ASP A 308 23.05 -11.75 -12.60
N MET A 309 22.48 -12.92 -12.48
CA MET A 309 21.79 -13.36 -11.28
C MET A 309 22.20 -14.80 -10.92
N ALA A 310 22.39 -15.05 -9.63
CA ALA A 310 22.45 -16.39 -9.07
C ALA A 310 21.43 -16.56 -7.95
N THR A 311 20.65 -17.65 -7.98
CA THR A 311 19.57 -17.86 -7.01
C THR A 311 19.27 -19.33 -6.77
N ASP A 312 18.75 -19.66 -5.58
CA ASP A 312 18.11 -20.94 -5.27
C ASP A 312 16.56 -20.87 -5.34
N LEU A 313 16.03 -19.71 -5.77
CA LEU A 313 14.59 -19.37 -5.81
C LEU A 313 13.90 -19.43 -4.43
N LYS A 314 14.66 -19.30 -3.35
CA LYS A 314 14.16 -19.34 -1.96
C LYS A 314 14.68 -18.19 -1.13
N GLU A 315 15.91 -18.30 -0.68
CA GLU A 315 16.52 -17.38 0.29
C GLU A 315 17.82 -16.75 -0.21
N TYR A 316 18.39 -17.26 -1.32
CA TYR A 316 19.64 -16.77 -1.89
C TYR A 316 19.40 -16.08 -3.23
N TYR A 317 19.76 -14.81 -3.29
CA TYR A 317 19.79 -14.01 -4.51
C TYR A 317 21.08 -13.20 -4.54
N GLU A 318 21.85 -13.34 -5.58
CA GLU A 318 22.99 -12.50 -5.94
C GLU A 318 22.65 -11.89 -7.30
N VAL A 319 22.61 -10.58 -7.38
CA VAL A 319 22.19 -9.85 -8.57
C VAL A 319 23.22 -8.75 -8.84
N ARG A 320 23.84 -8.77 -9.99
CA ARG A 320 24.70 -7.72 -10.51
C ARG A 320 24.13 -7.24 -11.82
N GLY A 321 23.94 -5.95 -11.95
CA GLY A 321 23.30 -5.43 -13.14
C GLY A 321 23.72 -4.04 -13.49
N MET A 322 23.49 -3.71 -14.75
CA MET A 322 23.68 -2.38 -15.30
C MET A 322 22.47 -2.04 -16.16
N VAL A 323 21.96 -0.84 -16.00
CA VAL A 323 21.00 -0.23 -16.91
C VAL A 323 21.70 0.92 -17.60
N SER A 324 21.86 0.83 -18.88
CA SER A 324 22.62 1.75 -19.74
C SER A 324 21.77 2.35 -20.83
N ASP A 325 22.33 3.29 -21.57
CA ASP A 325 21.68 3.97 -22.69
C ASP A 325 20.32 4.57 -22.31
N ILE A 326 20.19 4.99 -21.05
CA ILE A 326 18.95 5.54 -20.52
C ILE A 326 18.66 6.86 -21.24
N THR A 327 17.50 6.96 -21.86
CA THR A 327 17.02 8.20 -22.44
C THR A 327 15.63 8.51 -21.90
N ILE A 328 15.48 9.68 -21.31
CA ILE A 328 14.20 10.19 -20.80
C ILE A 328 13.74 11.31 -21.72
N HIS A 329 12.56 11.13 -22.34
CA HIS A 329 11.93 12.12 -23.20
C HIS A 329 10.82 12.86 -22.45
N ASP A 330 10.91 14.17 -22.42
CA ASP A 330 9.79 15.05 -22.13
C ASP A 330 9.34 15.73 -23.44
N PRO A 331 8.15 16.34 -23.56
CA PRO A 331 7.66 16.93 -24.80
C PRO A 331 8.57 18.00 -25.42
N LYS A 332 9.51 18.55 -24.65
CA LYS A 332 10.40 19.66 -25.10
C LYS A 332 11.86 19.26 -25.22
N LYS A 333 12.29 18.25 -24.43
CA LYS A 333 13.70 17.89 -24.27
C LYS A 333 13.87 16.39 -24.06
N TYR A 334 15.07 15.89 -24.28
CA TYR A 334 15.48 14.57 -23.85
C TYR A 334 16.68 14.67 -22.90
N TYR A 335 16.78 13.72 -21.99
CA TYR A 335 17.86 13.63 -20.99
C TYR A 335 18.51 12.26 -21.09
N ARG A 336 19.81 12.23 -20.95
CA ARG A 336 20.59 10.99 -20.88
C ARG A 336 21.34 10.99 -19.55
N PRO A 337 20.77 10.39 -18.49
CA PRO A 337 21.47 10.21 -17.22
C PRO A 337 22.60 9.20 -17.37
N GLU A 338 23.52 9.19 -16.40
CA GLU A 338 24.53 8.14 -16.28
C GLU A 338 23.89 6.77 -16.05
N ASP A 339 24.66 5.73 -16.38
CA ASP A 339 24.25 4.33 -16.21
C ASP A 339 23.95 4.02 -14.74
N VAL A 340 22.99 3.14 -14.52
CA VAL A 340 22.68 2.62 -13.18
C VAL A 340 23.37 1.28 -13.01
N VAL A 341 24.22 1.18 -12.01
CA VAL A 341 24.91 -0.07 -11.63
C VAL A 341 24.34 -0.53 -10.30
N LEU A 342 24.04 -1.82 -10.20
CA LEU A 342 23.55 -2.44 -8.98
C LEU A 342 24.30 -3.72 -8.64
N ASP A 343 24.61 -3.91 -7.36
CA ASP A 343 25.16 -5.15 -6.78
C ASP A 343 24.36 -5.48 -5.52
N VAL A 344 23.61 -6.56 -5.56
CA VAL A 344 22.73 -6.98 -4.46
C VAL A 344 23.01 -8.42 -4.12
N LEU A 345 23.35 -8.67 -2.87
CA LEU A 345 23.47 -10.00 -2.30
C LEU A 345 22.51 -10.14 -1.12
N THR A 346 21.56 -11.05 -1.22
CA THR A 346 20.71 -11.40 -0.08
C THR A 346 20.73 -12.90 0.19
N ARG A 347 20.82 -13.25 1.45
CA ARG A 347 20.78 -14.61 2.00
C ARG A 347 19.93 -14.59 3.26
N ARG A 348 19.72 -15.79 3.82
CA ARG A 348 18.96 -15.95 5.05
C ARG A 348 19.43 -15.06 6.21
N ASP A 349 20.71 -14.77 6.32
CA ASP A 349 21.36 -14.10 7.45
C ASP A 349 21.90 -12.70 7.11
N THR A 350 21.96 -12.32 5.85
CA THR A 350 22.51 -11.03 5.43
C THR A 350 21.90 -10.52 4.13
N THR A 351 21.82 -9.22 4.01
CA THR A 351 21.53 -8.49 2.77
C THR A 351 22.53 -7.36 2.63
N HIS A 352 23.16 -7.27 1.47
CA HIS A 352 24.01 -6.17 1.06
C HIS A 352 23.51 -5.64 -0.29
N ALA A 353 23.39 -4.35 -0.45
CA ALA A 353 22.94 -3.73 -1.69
C ALA A 353 23.69 -2.43 -1.95
N VAL A 354 24.29 -2.35 -3.12
CA VAL A 354 24.94 -1.14 -3.63
C VAL A 354 24.26 -0.74 -4.93
N VAL A 355 23.93 0.56 -5.04
CA VAL A 355 23.39 1.16 -6.27
C VAL A 355 24.14 2.44 -6.57
N ASP A 356 24.70 2.52 -7.76
CA ASP A 356 25.43 3.67 -8.27
C ASP A 356 24.78 4.23 -9.54
N CYS A 357 24.66 5.55 -9.65
CA CYS A 357 24.20 6.20 -10.87
C CYS A 357 24.68 7.68 -10.87
N GLY A 358 25.75 7.97 -11.58
CA GLY A 358 26.35 9.30 -11.54
C GLY A 358 26.81 9.67 -10.14
N ASP A 359 26.28 10.77 -9.61
CA ASP A 359 26.56 11.23 -8.24
C ASP A 359 25.58 10.66 -7.17
N PHE A 360 24.75 9.69 -7.56
CA PHE A 360 23.96 8.90 -6.61
C PHE A 360 24.72 7.66 -6.20
N HIS A 361 24.84 7.45 -4.90
CA HIS A 361 25.39 6.25 -4.30
C HIS A 361 24.56 5.80 -3.11
N LEU A 362 24.10 4.55 -3.13
CA LEU A 362 23.42 3.88 -2.04
C LEU A 362 24.23 2.65 -1.63
N ASP A 363 24.54 2.54 -0.35
CA ASP A 363 25.14 1.36 0.28
C ASP A 363 24.30 0.94 1.49
N MET A 364 23.76 -0.26 1.47
CA MET A 364 22.90 -0.81 2.51
C MET A 364 23.42 -2.17 2.96
N ASP A 365 23.67 -2.31 4.25
CA ASP A 365 23.95 -3.57 4.92
C ASP A 365 22.84 -3.92 5.91
N GLY A 366 22.38 -5.15 5.89
CA GLY A 366 21.34 -5.63 6.80
C GLY A 366 21.58 -7.05 7.30
N ARG A 367 21.22 -7.34 8.54
CA ARG A 367 21.20 -8.69 9.11
C ARG A 367 19.86 -9.34 8.84
N GLY A 368 19.87 -10.42 8.06
CA GLY A 368 18.68 -11.14 7.59
C GLY A 368 18.50 -11.02 6.09
N GLY A 369 17.67 -11.89 5.52
CA GLY A 369 17.27 -11.81 4.12
C GLY A 369 16.39 -10.59 3.85
N TYR A 370 16.25 -10.23 2.58
CA TYR A 370 15.47 -9.06 2.16
C TYR A 370 14.03 -9.07 2.68
N ASP A 371 13.38 -10.24 2.68
CA ASP A 371 12.02 -10.43 3.16
C ASP A 371 11.89 -10.12 4.66
N ARG A 372 12.87 -10.53 5.45
CA ARG A 372 12.93 -10.23 6.88
C ARG A 372 13.14 -8.72 7.12
N LEU A 373 14.05 -8.10 6.39
CA LEU A 373 14.28 -6.64 6.51
C LEU A 373 13.05 -5.85 6.13
N LEU A 374 12.40 -6.16 5.00
CA LEU A 374 11.14 -5.52 4.59
C LEU A 374 10.02 -5.72 5.61
N ASN A 375 9.90 -6.92 6.18
CA ASN A 375 8.91 -7.19 7.21
C ASN A 375 9.16 -6.37 8.48
N HIS A 376 10.41 -6.18 8.91
CA HIS A 376 10.76 -5.31 10.03
C HIS A 376 10.39 -3.86 9.73
N CYS A 377 10.75 -3.33 8.56
CA CYS A 377 10.37 -1.98 8.16
C CYS A 377 8.85 -1.78 8.14
N THR A 378 8.11 -2.72 7.55
CA THR A 378 6.65 -2.67 7.48
C THR A 378 6.00 -2.68 8.86
N ARG A 379 6.50 -3.54 9.77
CA ARG A 379 6.01 -3.62 11.15
C ARG A 379 6.35 -2.36 11.95
N PHE A 380 7.54 -1.82 11.77
CA PHE A 380 7.94 -0.57 12.41
C PHE A 380 7.03 0.58 11.99
N MET A 381 6.76 0.73 10.69
CA MET A 381 5.85 1.75 10.18
C MET A 381 4.43 1.58 10.69
N ALA A 382 3.91 0.35 10.70
CA ALA A 382 2.59 0.04 11.23
C ALA A 382 2.47 0.34 12.73
N GLU A 383 3.48 -0.03 13.53
CA GLU A 383 3.54 0.25 14.96
C GLU A 383 3.62 1.76 15.23
N ALA A 384 4.47 2.48 14.49
CA ALA A 384 4.57 3.94 14.60
C ALA A 384 3.24 4.63 14.29
N GLN A 385 2.56 4.24 13.20
CA GLN A 385 1.25 4.77 12.85
C GLN A 385 0.18 4.44 13.93
N SER A 386 0.20 3.22 14.48
CA SER A 386 -0.72 2.82 15.56
C SER A 386 -0.50 3.69 16.80
N GLN A 387 0.75 3.87 17.23
CA GLN A 387 1.08 4.69 18.40
C GLN A 387 0.72 6.16 18.20
N MET A 388 0.95 6.70 17.01
CA MET A 388 0.50 8.06 16.67
C MET A 388 -1.02 8.21 16.76
N LYS A 389 -1.77 7.25 16.23
CA LYS A 389 -3.24 7.25 16.29
C LYS A 389 -3.76 7.11 17.71
N GLU A 390 -3.12 6.27 18.51
CA GLU A 390 -3.46 6.02 19.91
C GLU A 390 -2.91 7.12 20.85
N LYS A 391 -2.17 8.10 20.31
CA LYS A 391 -1.50 9.18 21.07
C LYS A 391 -0.64 8.65 22.22
N ARG A 392 0.07 7.57 21.96
CA ARG A 392 0.86 6.83 22.93
C ARG A 392 2.27 6.59 22.41
N ILE A 393 3.29 6.60 23.25
CA ILE A 393 4.67 6.29 22.90
C ILE A 393 5.12 5.05 23.69
N GLU A 394 5.28 3.93 23.00
CA GLU A 394 5.88 2.71 23.55
C GLU A 394 7.19 2.43 22.81
N GLN A 395 8.25 3.11 23.24
CA GLN A 395 9.55 3.07 22.57
C GLN A 395 10.10 1.64 22.46
N ALA A 396 9.92 0.81 23.51
CA ALA A 396 10.36 -0.58 23.49
C ALA A 396 9.74 -1.37 22.33
N LYS A 397 8.44 -1.23 22.09
CA LYS A 397 7.75 -1.89 20.96
C LYS A 397 8.23 -1.39 19.63
N LEU A 398 8.44 -0.08 19.48
CA LEU A 398 9.00 0.49 18.25
C LEU A 398 10.40 -0.08 17.99
N ARG A 399 11.24 -0.14 19.00
CA ARG A 399 12.62 -0.65 18.88
C ARG A 399 12.68 -2.12 18.48
N GLU A 400 11.82 -2.97 19.04
CA GLU A 400 11.74 -4.39 18.66
C GLU A 400 11.49 -4.60 17.18
N GLN A 401 10.82 -3.66 16.52
CA GLN A 401 10.52 -3.73 15.09
C GLN A 401 11.64 -3.18 14.21
N LEU A 402 12.64 -2.50 14.77
CA LEU A 402 13.74 -1.95 13.99
C LEU A 402 14.53 -3.05 13.29
N PRO A 403 14.86 -2.92 11.99
CA PRO A 403 15.78 -3.82 11.33
C PRO A 403 17.22 -3.62 11.87
N ASN A 404 18.03 -4.66 11.87
CA ASN A 404 19.47 -4.51 12.02
C ASN A 404 20.06 -4.12 10.67
N ALA A 405 20.27 -2.83 10.44
CA ALA A 405 20.71 -2.31 9.16
C ALA A 405 21.61 -1.08 9.30
N ARG A 406 22.46 -0.87 8.31
CA ARG A 406 23.19 0.35 8.03
C ARG A 406 22.77 0.83 6.64
N LEU A 407 22.50 2.10 6.51
CA LEU A 407 22.18 2.78 5.27
C LEU A 407 23.10 3.98 5.10
N TYR A 408 23.81 4.00 3.99
CA TYR A 408 24.52 5.16 3.49
C TYR A 408 23.93 5.59 2.15
N LEU A 409 23.59 6.85 2.00
CA LEU A 409 23.08 7.43 0.77
C LEU A 409 23.73 8.77 0.54
N SER A 410 24.30 8.98 -0.62
CA SER A 410 24.66 10.28 -1.15
C SER A 410 24.00 10.50 -2.51
N CYS A 411 23.47 11.67 -2.74
CA CYS A 411 22.74 11.99 -3.97
C CYS A 411 22.95 13.48 -4.30
N GLY A 412 23.59 13.74 -5.43
CA GLY A 412 23.73 15.07 -5.99
C GLY A 412 22.66 15.37 -7.05
N GLN A 413 23.01 16.16 -8.06
CA GLN A 413 22.07 16.62 -9.11
C GLN A 413 22.15 15.81 -10.41
N GLU A 414 23.26 15.11 -10.65
CA GLU A 414 23.58 14.47 -11.94
C GLU A 414 23.31 12.96 -11.90
N ASN A 415 22.06 12.58 -11.55
CA ASN A 415 21.60 11.20 -11.51
C ASN A 415 20.12 11.09 -11.86
N ILE A 416 19.65 9.87 -12.12
CA ILE A 416 18.26 9.60 -12.51
C ILE A 416 17.25 9.95 -11.40
N VAL A 417 17.64 9.75 -10.12
CA VAL A 417 16.76 9.97 -8.95
C VAL A 417 16.47 11.47 -8.80
N SER A 418 17.50 12.29 -8.83
CA SER A 418 17.37 13.75 -8.75
C SER A 418 16.61 14.33 -9.93
N ARG A 419 16.83 13.79 -11.12
CA ARG A 419 16.06 14.16 -12.32
C ARG A 419 14.59 13.83 -12.17
N PHE A 420 14.26 12.63 -11.65
CA PHE A 420 12.87 12.24 -11.39
C PHE A 420 12.21 13.12 -10.33
N LEU A 421 12.90 13.41 -9.23
CA LEU A 421 12.39 14.31 -8.18
C LEU A 421 12.14 15.72 -8.70
N LYS A 422 12.98 16.19 -9.63
CA LYS A 422 12.78 17.49 -10.28
C LYS A 422 11.47 17.56 -11.10
N PHE A 423 11.06 16.47 -11.72
CA PHE A 423 9.76 16.40 -12.39
C PHE A 423 8.58 16.44 -11.41
N LYS A 424 8.80 16.01 -10.16
CA LYS A 424 7.82 16.09 -9.07
C LYS A 424 7.87 17.46 -8.33
N GLY A 425 8.62 18.43 -8.82
CA GLY A 425 8.74 19.76 -8.22
C GLY A 425 9.78 19.87 -7.12
N TYR A 426 10.53 18.80 -6.82
CA TYR A 426 11.57 18.80 -5.79
C TYR A 426 12.95 18.96 -6.44
N LYS A 427 13.76 19.89 -5.93
CA LYS A 427 15.15 20.06 -6.31
C LYS A 427 15.99 20.18 -5.05
N PHE A 428 17.20 19.67 -5.06
CA PHE A 428 18.20 19.84 -4.01
C PHE A 428 19.60 19.81 -4.66
N GLU A 429 20.57 20.31 -3.97
CA GLU A 429 21.97 20.29 -4.41
C GLU A 429 22.64 19.00 -3.95
N ASN A 430 22.51 18.67 -2.68
CA ASN A 430 23.02 17.43 -2.10
C ASN A 430 22.01 16.86 -1.09
N LEU A 431 21.86 15.54 -1.12
CA LEU A 431 21.18 14.77 -0.09
C LEU A 431 22.16 13.73 0.45
N TYR A 432 22.34 13.71 1.75
CA TYR A 432 23.21 12.75 2.43
C TYR A 432 22.46 12.10 3.59
N VAL A 433 22.54 10.77 3.68
CA VAL A 433 21.99 9.98 4.78
C VAL A 433 23.02 8.96 5.22
N ASN A 434 23.31 8.92 6.50
CA ASN A 434 24.13 7.88 7.12
C ASN A 434 23.45 7.43 8.40
N MET A 435 22.77 6.29 8.35
CA MET A 435 21.89 5.81 9.41
C MET A 435 22.25 4.37 9.78
N THR A 436 22.19 4.10 11.08
CA THR A 436 22.25 2.74 11.62
C THR A 436 21.02 2.46 12.47
N SER A 437 20.50 1.26 12.37
CA SER A 437 19.35 0.83 13.15
C SER A 437 19.54 -0.56 13.72
N SER A 438 19.05 -0.78 14.92
CA SER A 438 18.92 -2.11 15.51
C SER A 438 17.97 -2.08 16.72
N PRO A 439 17.38 -3.22 17.11
CA PRO A 439 16.58 -3.29 18.35
C PRO A 439 17.36 -2.90 19.61
N LEU A 440 18.66 -3.18 19.66
CA LEU A 440 19.51 -2.87 20.81
C LEU A 440 19.97 -1.40 20.84
N ALA A 441 20.53 -0.93 19.74
CA ALA A 441 21.10 0.43 19.66
C ALA A 441 20.09 1.51 19.27
N GLY A 442 18.86 1.14 18.84
CA GLY A 442 17.90 2.08 18.34
C GLY A 442 18.25 2.61 16.94
N LEU A 443 17.85 3.83 16.66
CA LEU A 443 18.09 4.54 15.39
C LEU A 443 19.10 5.66 15.62
N ASN A 444 20.23 5.62 14.90
CA ASN A 444 21.32 6.57 15.04
C ASN A 444 21.82 7.03 13.68
N GLY A 445 22.21 8.28 13.57
CA GLY A 445 22.84 8.78 12.35
C GLY A 445 22.51 10.22 12.00
N ASN A 446 22.82 10.55 10.75
CA ASN A 446 22.71 11.90 10.22
C ASN A 446 21.96 11.90 8.89
N LEU A 447 21.15 12.93 8.68
CA LEU A 447 20.59 13.31 7.40
C LEU A 447 20.93 14.76 7.11
N SER A 448 21.32 15.05 5.88
CA SER A 448 21.51 16.43 5.45
C SER A 448 20.96 16.65 4.05
N VAL A 449 20.36 17.82 3.84
CA VAL A 449 19.89 18.30 2.55
C VAL A 449 20.40 19.71 2.34
N ASP A 450 21.00 19.97 1.18
CA ASP A 450 21.45 21.29 0.78
C ASP A 450 20.58 21.82 -0.38
N SER A 451 20.21 23.10 -0.30
CA SER A 451 19.50 23.85 -1.33
C SER A 451 18.18 23.17 -1.77
N LEU A 452 17.35 22.75 -0.80
CA LEU A 452 16.04 22.17 -1.09
C LEU A 452 15.09 23.22 -1.64
N VAL A 453 14.53 22.97 -2.82
CA VAL A 453 13.49 23.79 -3.45
C VAL A 453 12.25 22.92 -3.68
N MET A 454 11.12 23.39 -3.18
CA MET A 454 9.79 22.76 -3.34
C MET A 454 8.81 23.86 -3.76
N ASP A 455 8.33 23.82 -5.00
CA ASP A 455 7.47 24.87 -5.56
C ASP A 455 8.04 26.29 -5.35
N SER A 456 7.44 27.08 -4.46
CA SER A 456 7.88 28.44 -4.11
C SER A 456 8.79 28.50 -2.89
N PHE A 457 8.98 27.40 -2.18
CA PHE A 457 9.82 27.33 -0.98
C PHE A 457 11.25 26.98 -1.32
N GLN A 458 12.18 27.69 -0.70
CA GLN A 458 13.60 27.36 -0.76
C GLN A 458 14.17 27.32 0.64
N ILE A 459 14.86 26.23 0.96
CA ILE A 459 15.60 26.03 2.22
C ILE A 459 17.04 25.69 1.87
N ASP A 460 17.98 26.50 2.34
CA ASP A 460 19.38 26.33 1.96
C ASP A 460 20.03 25.12 2.63
N THR A 461 19.68 24.85 3.89
CA THR A 461 20.31 23.76 4.64
C THR A 461 19.33 23.11 5.61
N ILE A 462 19.28 21.79 5.60
CA ILE A 462 18.63 20.97 6.62
C ILE A 462 19.66 19.97 7.16
N ARG A 463 19.83 19.89 8.47
CA ARG A 463 20.69 18.91 9.14
C ARG A 463 19.88 18.25 10.25
N LEU A 464 19.79 16.93 10.24
CA LEU A 464 19.17 16.14 11.29
C LEU A 464 20.20 15.16 11.85
N HIS A 465 20.35 15.17 13.15
CA HIS A 465 21.14 14.19 13.90
C HIS A 465 20.24 13.41 14.83
N LEU A 466 20.35 12.08 14.82
CA LEU A 466 19.61 11.16 15.66
C LEU A 466 20.57 10.35 16.51
N THR A 467 20.29 10.26 17.81
CA THR A 467 21.04 9.40 18.74
C THR A 467 20.07 8.65 19.65
N SER A 468 20.24 7.36 19.74
CA SER A 468 19.46 6.51 20.63
C SER A 468 20.37 5.82 21.62
N ASP A 469 19.92 5.73 22.88
CA ASP A 469 20.44 4.82 23.90
C ASP A 469 19.39 3.72 24.21
N GLU A 470 19.57 2.96 25.28
CA GLU A 470 18.66 1.86 25.63
C GLU A 470 17.21 2.31 25.92
N ARG A 471 16.99 3.54 26.37
CA ARG A 471 15.69 4.05 26.84
C ARG A 471 15.23 5.33 26.16
N ASN A 472 16.12 6.03 25.49
CA ASN A 472 15.83 7.34 24.93
C ASN A 472 16.23 7.40 23.45
N MET A 473 15.53 8.21 22.71
CA MET A 473 15.97 8.70 21.40
C MET A 473 16.03 10.23 21.47
N THR A 474 17.14 10.81 21.08
CA THR A 474 17.31 12.26 20.97
C THR A 474 17.50 12.64 19.52
N TYR A 475 17.04 13.81 19.16
CA TYR A 475 17.24 14.38 17.84
C TYR A 475 17.65 15.86 17.95
N SER A 476 18.47 16.28 17.01
CA SER A 476 18.81 17.69 16.80
C SER A 476 18.58 18.02 15.33
N LEU A 477 17.67 18.94 15.07
CA LEU A 477 17.33 19.44 13.75
C LEU A 477 17.81 20.89 13.64
N HIS A 478 18.56 21.18 12.59
CA HIS A 478 18.97 22.51 12.21
C HIS A 478 18.48 22.82 10.80
N VAL A 479 17.74 23.90 10.64
CA VAL A 479 17.22 24.40 9.35
C VAL A 479 17.65 25.85 9.19
N GLN A 480 18.30 26.15 8.08
CA GLN A 480 18.87 27.46 7.84
C GLN A 480 18.61 27.95 6.42
N ASN A 481 18.28 29.23 6.31
CA ASN A 481 18.37 30.02 5.08
C ASN A 481 19.40 31.10 5.26
N GLY A 482 20.41 31.11 4.37
CA GLY A 482 21.51 32.08 4.40
C GLY A 482 21.22 33.35 3.61
N LYS A 483 22.21 34.25 3.55
CA LYS A 483 22.11 35.56 2.89
C LYS A 483 21.84 35.51 1.38
N ASN A 484 22.07 34.37 0.74
CA ASN A 484 21.81 34.17 -0.69
C ASN A 484 20.35 33.73 -0.99
N ASN A 485 19.56 33.44 0.06
CA ASN A 485 18.16 33.14 -0.12
C ASN A 485 17.38 34.44 -0.38
N PRO A 486 16.68 34.56 -1.51
CA PRO A 486 16.02 35.82 -1.87
C PRO A 486 14.77 36.13 -1.05
N LYS A 487 14.21 35.14 -0.32
CA LYS A 487 12.95 35.33 0.37
C LYS A 487 13.07 35.48 1.88
N TYR A 488 13.81 34.62 2.55
CA TYR A 488 13.85 34.59 4.01
C TYR A 488 15.21 34.15 4.51
N ILE A 489 15.78 34.90 5.41
CA ILE A 489 17.01 34.57 6.12
C ILE A 489 16.65 34.22 7.55
N PHE A 490 16.90 32.99 7.95
CA PHE A 490 16.65 32.51 9.31
C PHE A 490 17.57 31.36 9.70
N ASN A 491 17.66 31.11 10.99
CA ASN A 491 18.42 30.02 11.57
C ASN A 491 17.58 29.36 12.66
N ALA A 492 17.08 28.15 12.40
CA ALA A 492 16.13 27.42 13.26
C ALA A 492 16.77 26.15 13.81
N PHE A 493 16.61 25.93 15.09
CA PHE A 493 17.03 24.73 15.80
C PHE A 493 15.86 24.09 16.49
N ALA A 494 15.80 22.75 16.47
CA ALA A 494 14.85 21.97 17.23
C ALA A 494 15.58 20.76 17.82
N ASP A 495 15.83 20.81 19.11
CA ASP A 495 16.43 19.73 19.89
C ASP A 495 15.34 19.03 20.69
N GLY A 496 15.31 17.72 20.66
CA GLY A 496 14.25 16.98 21.33
C GLY A 496 14.60 15.54 21.64
N GLY A 497 13.63 14.84 22.21
CA GLY A 497 13.80 13.44 22.52
C GLY A 497 12.49 12.74 22.84
N LEU A 498 12.53 11.43 22.74
CA LEU A 498 11.46 10.49 23.04
C LEU A 498 11.90 9.55 24.13
N ASN A 499 11.07 9.31 25.15
CA ASN A 499 11.28 8.32 26.18
C ASN A 499 9.94 7.65 26.56
N GLU A 500 9.96 6.71 27.51
CA GLU A 500 8.75 6.00 27.95
C GLU A 500 7.68 6.91 28.58
N ARG A 501 8.05 8.11 29.04
CA ARG A 501 7.13 9.04 29.70
C ARG A 501 6.54 10.08 28.75
N GLY A 502 7.07 10.19 27.53
CA GLY A 502 6.61 11.16 26.56
C GLY A 502 7.71 11.66 25.64
N THR A 503 7.53 12.88 25.15
CA THR A 503 8.49 13.56 24.28
C THR A 503 8.73 14.98 24.79
N TYR A 504 9.88 15.54 24.43
CA TYR A 504 10.16 16.94 24.63
C TYR A 504 10.79 17.54 23.37
N ILE A 505 10.54 18.82 23.17
CA ILE A 505 11.14 19.60 22.09
C ILE A 505 11.53 20.99 22.62
N LYS A 506 12.72 21.44 22.26
CA LYS A 506 13.20 22.79 22.49
C LYS A 506 13.50 23.42 21.14
N THR A 507 12.82 24.51 20.82
CA THR A 507 12.98 25.23 19.56
C THR A 507 13.64 26.59 19.77
N ARG A 508 14.41 27.04 18.78
CA ARG A 508 15.01 28.38 18.73
C ARG A 508 15.01 28.82 17.28
N LEU A 509 14.51 30.03 17.04
CA LEU A 509 14.49 30.63 15.71
C LEU A 509 15.16 32.01 15.81
N TYR A 510 16.19 32.20 15.01
CA TYR A 510 16.93 33.42 14.87
C TYR A 510 16.65 34.08 13.52
N ASP A 511 16.58 35.39 13.50
CA ASP A 511 16.40 36.19 12.30
C ASP A 511 17.73 36.44 11.55
N TRP A 512 17.67 37.28 10.53
CA TRP A 512 18.84 37.67 9.71
C TRP A 512 19.90 38.50 10.46
N LYS A 513 19.59 39.04 11.66
CA LYS A 513 20.51 39.76 12.54
C LYS A 513 21.09 38.89 13.65
N ASP A 514 20.82 37.58 13.61
CA ASP A 514 21.12 36.64 14.68
C ASP A 514 20.38 36.95 16.00
N SER A 515 19.27 37.69 15.93
CA SER A 515 18.42 37.95 17.09
C SER A 515 17.45 36.80 17.34
N LEU A 516 17.33 36.36 18.58
CA LEU A 516 16.42 35.30 18.98
C LEU A 516 14.97 35.82 18.95
N GLY A 517 14.21 35.39 17.99
CA GLY A 517 12.83 35.84 17.81
C GLY A 517 11.80 34.89 18.35
N VAL A 518 12.06 33.55 18.32
CA VAL A 518 11.21 32.54 18.93
C VAL A 518 12.05 31.53 19.68
N SER A 519 11.66 31.22 20.90
CA SER A 519 12.21 30.11 21.69
C SER A 519 11.17 29.57 22.64
N PHE A 520 10.95 28.28 22.60
CA PHE A 520 10.15 27.60 23.61
C PHE A 520 10.59 26.14 23.78
N ALA A 521 10.37 25.63 24.98
CA ALA A 521 10.59 24.23 25.29
C ALA A 521 9.28 23.63 25.79
N VAL A 522 8.81 22.58 25.11
CA VAL A 522 7.57 21.88 25.42
C VAL A 522 7.88 20.45 25.78
N GLN A 523 7.34 20.00 26.90
CA GLN A 523 7.30 18.59 27.27
C GLN A 523 5.88 18.07 27.08
N ALA A 524 5.73 17.01 26.33
CA ALA A 524 4.48 16.26 26.19
C ALA A 524 4.57 14.98 27.03
N SER A 525 3.77 14.88 28.07
CA SER A 525 3.73 13.73 28.98
C SER A 525 2.47 12.91 28.75
N MET A 526 2.64 11.61 28.54
CA MET A 526 1.50 10.70 28.39
C MET A 526 0.81 10.50 29.73
N GLN A 527 -0.50 10.64 29.75
CA GLN A 527 -1.39 10.41 30.87
C GLN A 527 -2.27 9.18 30.58
N GLN A 528 -2.99 8.69 31.58
CA GLN A 528 -3.84 7.51 31.42
C GLN A 528 -4.93 7.68 30.33
N HIS A 529 -5.44 8.91 30.13
CA HIS A 529 -6.52 9.22 29.19
C HIS A 529 -6.24 10.44 28.32
N GLY A 530 -4.98 10.70 27.98
CA GLY A 530 -4.62 11.83 27.14
C GLY A 530 -3.14 12.23 27.23
N ILE A 531 -2.83 13.41 26.73
CA ILE A 531 -1.48 13.97 26.72
C ILE A 531 -1.50 15.33 27.42
N SER A 532 -0.57 15.54 28.36
CA SER A 532 -0.34 16.82 29.01
C SER A 532 0.87 17.50 28.40
N LEU A 533 0.69 18.69 27.87
CA LEU A 533 1.74 19.58 27.37
C LEU A 533 2.10 20.56 28.47
N HIS A 534 3.40 20.79 28.67
CA HIS A 534 3.94 21.71 29.66
C HIS A 534 5.12 22.49 29.07
N LEU A 535 5.12 23.81 29.21
CA LEU A 535 6.27 24.64 28.92
C LEU A 535 7.24 24.56 30.09
N TYR A 536 8.52 24.33 29.81
CA TYR A 536 9.54 24.13 30.81
C TYR A 536 10.86 24.84 30.44
N GLY A 537 11.75 24.96 31.42
CA GLY A 537 13.09 25.51 31.23
C GLY A 537 13.10 27.02 31.24
N ASP A 538 13.84 27.63 30.29
CA ASP A 538 13.98 29.08 30.19
C ASP A 538 12.67 29.75 29.75
N ASP A 539 12.50 31.02 30.08
CA ASP A 539 11.35 31.82 29.65
C ASP A 539 11.18 31.78 28.14
N PRO A 540 9.98 31.48 27.61
CA PRO A 540 9.70 31.51 26.19
C PRO A 540 9.99 32.88 25.59
N VAL A 541 10.43 32.88 24.33
CA VAL A 541 10.58 34.09 23.54
C VAL A 541 9.61 34.02 22.36
N LEU A 542 8.86 35.05 22.13
CA LEU A 542 7.95 35.17 20.98
C LEU A 542 7.97 36.64 20.50
N GLY A 543 8.25 36.87 19.22
CA GLY A 543 8.39 38.21 18.66
C GLY A 543 9.48 39.01 19.34
N TYR A 544 10.64 38.40 19.63
CA TYR A 544 11.82 38.98 20.34
C TYR A 544 11.58 39.27 21.83
N GLU A 545 10.36 39.16 22.34
CA GLU A 545 10.00 39.42 23.72
C GLU A 545 10.02 38.15 24.58
N ARG A 546 10.52 38.31 25.83
CA ARG A 546 10.52 37.20 26.81
C ARG A 546 9.25 37.21 27.60
N PHE A 547 8.68 36.03 27.78
CA PHE A 547 7.43 35.83 28.52
C PHE A 547 7.66 35.02 29.80
N ALA A 548 7.26 35.58 30.94
CA ALA A 548 7.11 34.80 32.15
C ALA A 548 5.90 33.83 32.00
N VAL A 549 6.08 32.61 32.47
CA VAL A 549 5.04 31.56 32.41
C VAL A 549 4.64 31.17 33.82
N ASN A 550 3.36 30.85 34.06
CA ASN A 550 2.94 30.30 35.35
C ASN A 550 3.58 28.93 35.62
N ASP A 551 4.03 28.68 36.85
CA ASP A 551 4.76 27.44 37.23
C ASP A 551 3.95 26.16 36.96
N SER A 552 2.64 26.19 37.14
CA SER A 552 1.73 25.07 36.95
C SER A 552 1.10 25.03 35.55
N ASN A 553 1.76 25.64 34.53
CA ASN A 553 1.20 25.70 33.20
C ASN A 553 0.98 24.31 32.60
N TYR A 554 -0.13 24.14 31.92
CA TYR A 554 -0.40 22.92 31.15
C TYR A 554 -1.48 23.15 30.07
N VAL A 555 -1.44 22.30 29.05
CA VAL A 555 -2.53 22.04 28.12
C VAL A 555 -2.72 20.53 28.04
N TYR A 556 -3.84 20.04 28.54
CA TYR A 556 -4.19 18.62 28.52
C TYR A 556 -5.14 18.33 27.35
N LEU A 557 -4.76 17.35 26.52
CA LEU A 557 -5.53 16.87 25.38
C LEU A 557 -6.07 15.48 25.71
N GLY A 558 -7.35 15.38 26.05
CA GLY A 558 -7.99 14.12 26.41
C GLY A 558 -8.25 13.20 25.20
N ASP A 559 -8.34 11.89 25.45
CA ASP A 559 -8.72 10.89 24.45
C ASP A 559 -10.19 11.11 24.00
N ASP A 560 -11.00 11.69 24.86
CA ASP A 560 -12.36 12.14 24.60
C ASP A 560 -12.44 13.44 23.77
N ARG A 561 -11.28 13.93 23.25
CA ARG A 561 -11.10 15.18 22.50
C ARG A 561 -11.35 16.45 23.32
N ARG A 562 -11.44 16.36 24.63
CA ARG A 562 -11.57 17.52 25.51
C ARG A 562 -10.21 18.13 25.79
N ILE A 563 -10.19 19.48 25.86
CA ILE A 563 -9.01 20.26 26.19
C ILE A 563 -9.23 20.84 27.59
N ARG A 564 -8.22 20.71 28.44
CA ARG A 564 -8.12 21.44 29.71
C ARG A 564 -6.80 22.19 29.72
N ALA A 565 -6.81 23.43 30.11
CA ALA A 565 -5.62 24.26 30.07
C ALA A 565 -5.58 25.30 31.20
N ASP A 566 -4.39 25.59 31.67
CA ASP A 566 -4.04 26.78 32.43
C ASP A 566 -2.61 27.16 32.05
N MET A 567 -2.47 27.98 31.01
CA MET A 567 -1.20 28.46 30.50
C MET A 567 -1.28 29.98 30.34
N ARG A 568 -0.39 30.69 31.01
CA ARG A 568 -0.35 32.16 31.00
C ARG A 568 1.06 32.61 30.72
N LEU A 569 1.23 33.31 29.60
CA LEU A 569 2.48 33.94 29.19
C LEU A 569 2.29 35.44 29.29
N ARG A 570 3.23 36.13 29.91
CA ARG A 570 3.19 37.59 30.02
C ARG A 570 4.62 38.21 29.88
N SER A 571 4.75 39.15 28.95
CA SER A 571 5.98 39.89 28.80
C SER A 571 6.06 41.13 29.72
N ALA A 572 7.22 41.73 29.80
CA ALA A 572 7.45 42.91 30.66
C ALA A 572 6.69 44.15 30.19
N ASP A 573 6.47 44.31 28.89
CA ASP A 573 5.72 45.40 28.24
C ASP A 573 4.20 45.20 28.28
N GLY A 574 3.76 44.04 28.75
CA GLY A 574 2.34 43.68 28.94
C GLY A 574 1.72 42.90 27.80
N MET A 575 2.49 42.47 26.80
CA MET A 575 2.02 41.50 25.83
C MET A 575 1.68 40.18 26.56
N GLY A 576 0.57 39.54 26.20
CA GLY A 576 0.14 38.35 26.89
C GLY A 576 -0.57 37.33 25.98
N VAL A 577 -0.35 36.06 26.29
CA VAL A 577 -1.09 34.92 25.72
C VAL A 577 -1.59 34.09 26.89
N GLN A 578 -2.89 33.80 26.93
CA GLN A 578 -3.49 32.96 27.95
C GLN A 578 -4.31 31.88 27.27
N ILE A 579 -4.21 30.66 27.74
CA ILE A 579 -5.05 29.52 27.34
C ILE A 579 -5.58 28.91 28.63
N TYR A 580 -6.87 28.95 28.83
CA TYR A 580 -7.46 28.42 30.06
C TYR A 580 -8.83 27.78 29.81
N THR A 581 -9.16 26.82 30.67
CA THR A 581 -10.49 26.20 30.71
C THR A 581 -11.36 26.93 31.71
N ASN A 582 -12.57 27.27 31.32
CA ASN A 582 -13.59 27.85 32.21
C ASN A 582 -14.39 26.74 32.87
N ASP A 583 -14.10 26.45 34.14
CA ASP A 583 -14.73 25.38 34.92
C ASP A 583 -16.09 25.82 35.52
N GLU A 584 -16.48 27.08 35.36
CA GLU A 584 -17.77 27.62 35.87
C GLU A 584 -18.97 27.22 35.00
N ASN A 585 -18.72 26.86 33.75
CA ASN A 585 -19.75 26.42 32.82
C ASN A 585 -20.05 24.93 32.97
N THR A 586 -20.97 24.58 33.87
CA THR A 586 -21.31 23.18 34.20
C THR A 586 -22.06 22.45 33.07
N ASP A 587 -22.66 23.18 32.13
CA ASP A 587 -23.44 22.62 31.03
C ASP A 587 -22.58 22.30 29.80
N ALA A 588 -21.38 22.86 29.74
CA ALA A 588 -20.43 22.57 28.66
C ALA A 588 -19.61 21.32 28.94
N LEU A 589 -19.35 20.52 27.89
CA LEU A 589 -18.38 19.43 27.92
C LEU A 589 -16.95 19.96 27.94
N GLN A 590 -16.71 21.06 27.26
CA GLN A 590 -15.48 21.87 27.35
C GLN A 590 -15.81 23.33 27.05
N ASP A 591 -15.09 24.22 27.72
CA ASP A 591 -15.12 25.67 27.52
C ASP A 591 -13.66 26.15 27.64
N VAL A 592 -13.01 26.39 26.50
CA VAL A 592 -11.61 26.78 26.43
C VAL A 592 -11.51 28.17 25.84
N THR A 593 -10.80 29.05 26.52
CA THR A 593 -10.54 30.41 26.05
C THR A 593 -9.05 30.58 25.74
N VAL A 594 -8.78 31.21 24.60
CA VAL A 594 -7.46 31.72 24.23
C VAL A 594 -7.56 33.24 24.15
N THR A 595 -6.82 33.94 25.00
CA THR A 595 -6.79 35.42 25.03
C THR A 595 -5.43 35.91 24.55
N LEU A 596 -5.43 36.83 23.61
CA LEU A 596 -4.26 37.60 23.17
C LEU A 596 -4.42 39.03 23.64
N HIS A 597 -3.40 39.55 24.32
CA HIS A 597 -3.39 40.90 24.85
C HIS A 597 -2.18 41.67 24.38
N LYS A 598 -2.41 42.86 23.80
CA LYS A 598 -1.35 43.74 23.26
C LYS A 598 -0.35 43.04 22.35
N PHE A 599 -0.82 42.11 21.54
CA PHE A 599 0.03 41.24 20.73
C PHE A 599 0.54 42.01 19.51
N ASN A 600 1.84 42.23 19.41
CA ASN A 600 2.47 42.94 18.29
C ASN A 600 2.57 42.03 17.07
N LEU A 601 1.63 42.18 16.12
CA LEU A 601 1.58 41.36 14.89
C LEU A 601 2.84 41.51 14.06
N GLY A 602 3.39 42.75 13.92
CA GLY A 602 4.57 42.97 13.10
C GLY A 602 5.80 42.21 13.58
N GLU A 603 6.03 42.16 14.90
CA GLU A 603 7.17 41.45 15.49
C GLU A 603 6.99 39.91 15.38
N VAL A 604 5.80 39.42 15.60
CA VAL A 604 5.53 37.99 15.59
C VAL A 604 5.48 37.43 14.17
N LEU A 605 4.77 38.12 13.25
CA LEU A 605 4.65 37.66 11.87
C LEU A 605 5.96 37.81 11.08
N ALA A 606 6.78 38.79 11.38
CA ALA A 606 8.11 38.92 10.78
C ALA A 606 9.01 37.67 11.01
N MET A 607 8.72 36.88 12.04
CA MET A 607 9.43 35.63 12.35
C MET A 607 8.91 34.42 11.62
N ILE A 608 7.68 34.46 11.09
CA ILE A 608 7.06 33.33 10.43
C ILE A 608 7.30 33.46 8.92
N PRO A 609 8.08 32.57 8.31
CA PRO A 609 8.29 32.61 6.86
C PRO A 609 6.95 32.50 6.10
N PHE A 610 6.82 33.24 5.00
CA PHE A 610 5.69 33.18 4.08
C PHE A 610 4.37 33.79 4.59
N THR A 611 4.38 34.54 5.70
CA THR A 611 3.25 35.35 6.11
C THR A 611 3.19 36.66 5.29
N PRO A 612 1.99 37.24 5.09
CA PRO A 612 1.86 38.57 4.51
C PRO A 612 2.52 39.63 5.41
N ASP A 613 2.96 40.73 4.83
CA ASP A 613 3.46 41.87 5.60
C ASP A 613 2.29 42.54 6.32
N MET A 614 2.18 42.27 7.63
CA MET A 614 1.07 42.76 8.46
C MET A 614 1.63 43.25 9.81
N SER A 615 1.20 44.42 10.25
CA SER A 615 1.52 44.98 11.55
C SER A 615 0.30 45.57 12.23
N GLY A 616 0.41 45.82 13.53
CA GLY A 616 -0.65 46.34 14.40
C GLY A 616 -0.63 45.69 15.77
N ILE A 617 -1.37 46.23 16.71
CA ILE A 617 -1.49 45.68 18.07
C ILE A 617 -2.80 44.94 18.19
N LEU A 618 -2.71 43.61 18.29
CA LEU A 618 -3.86 42.70 18.37
C LEU A 618 -4.26 42.45 19.82
N ASN A 619 -5.54 42.64 20.11
CA ASN A 619 -6.23 42.07 21.26
C ASN A 619 -7.31 41.13 20.73
N GLY A 620 -7.52 39.99 21.38
CA GLY A 620 -8.55 39.05 20.94
C GLY A 620 -8.82 37.94 21.92
N ASP A 621 -10.08 37.54 21.97
CA ASP A 621 -10.56 36.40 22.73
C ASP A 621 -11.17 35.40 21.78
N PHE A 622 -10.74 34.13 21.91
CA PHE A 622 -11.22 33.01 21.14
C PHE A 622 -11.81 31.98 22.10
N HIS A 623 -13.10 31.68 21.98
CA HIS A 623 -13.81 30.72 22.81
C HIS A 623 -14.15 29.47 22.01
N VAL A 624 -13.82 28.31 22.55
CA VAL A 624 -14.24 27.01 22.05
C VAL A 624 -15.16 26.37 23.07
N VAL A 625 -16.46 26.37 22.79
CA VAL A 625 -17.47 25.80 23.66
C VAL A 625 -18.07 24.58 22.99
N GLN A 626 -18.06 23.47 23.71
CA GLN A 626 -18.71 22.23 23.27
C GLN A 626 -19.73 21.78 24.30
N THR A 627 -20.95 21.59 23.84
CA THR A 627 -22.03 20.91 24.56
C THR A 627 -22.23 19.50 24.02
N PRO A 628 -23.10 18.66 24.61
CA PRO A 628 -23.44 17.35 24.02
C PRO A 628 -23.94 17.41 22.57
N ASP A 629 -24.58 18.52 22.20
CA ASP A 629 -25.30 18.67 20.93
C ASP A 629 -24.58 19.59 19.93
N GLU A 630 -23.68 20.45 20.38
CA GLU A 630 -23.10 21.50 19.55
C GLU A 630 -21.65 21.84 19.92
N LEU A 631 -20.86 22.13 18.91
CA LEU A 631 -19.56 22.78 19.04
C LEU A 631 -19.63 24.15 18.44
N SER A 632 -19.22 25.18 19.18
CA SER A 632 -19.10 26.56 18.68
C SER A 632 -17.70 27.10 18.94
N VAL A 633 -17.19 27.87 17.99
CA VAL A 633 -15.97 28.67 18.13
C VAL A 633 -16.38 30.12 17.88
N SER A 634 -16.23 30.95 18.88
CA SER A 634 -16.48 32.40 18.75
C SER A 634 -15.22 33.18 19.03
N SER A 635 -15.03 34.31 18.40
CA SER A 635 -13.92 35.20 18.61
C SER A 635 -14.30 36.66 18.53
N THR A 636 -13.69 37.47 19.39
CA THR A 636 -13.69 38.92 19.29
C THR A 636 -12.26 39.36 19.07
N VAL A 637 -11.99 40.07 18.01
CA VAL A 637 -10.66 40.50 17.59
C VAL A 637 -10.64 41.99 17.36
N ASP A 638 -9.57 42.64 17.80
CA ASP A 638 -9.34 44.05 17.69
C ASP A 638 -7.87 44.34 17.37
N VAL A 639 -7.61 45.02 16.25
CA VAL A 639 -6.23 45.36 15.79
C VAL A 639 -6.14 46.89 15.65
N ALA A 640 -5.41 47.50 16.56
CA ALA A 640 -5.09 48.91 16.46
C ALA A 640 -3.94 49.17 15.49
N ASP A 641 -4.01 50.26 14.75
CA ASP A 641 -3.00 50.71 13.79
C ASP A 641 -2.58 49.60 12.79
N MET A 642 -3.56 48.89 12.25
CA MET A 642 -3.32 47.83 11.33
C MET A 642 -2.75 48.32 10.01
N VAL A 643 -1.68 47.69 9.55
CA VAL A 643 -1.13 47.82 8.20
C VAL A 643 -1.07 46.44 7.56
N TYR A 644 -1.52 46.34 6.29
CA TYR A 644 -1.49 45.10 5.54
C TYR A 644 -0.89 45.34 4.15
N GLU A 645 0.19 44.61 3.80
CA GLU A 645 0.92 44.78 2.54
C GLU A 645 1.22 46.23 2.21
N GLY A 646 1.72 46.97 3.23
CA GLY A 646 2.04 48.38 3.13
C GLY A 646 0.86 49.36 3.10
N ASN A 647 -0.38 48.89 3.16
CA ASN A 647 -1.61 49.71 3.17
C ASN A 647 -2.11 49.90 4.60
N ALA A 648 -2.25 51.17 5.02
CA ALA A 648 -2.82 51.51 6.34
C ALA A 648 -4.30 51.15 6.37
N MET A 649 -4.68 50.21 7.25
CA MET A 649 -6.03 49.73 7.43
C MET A 649 -6.73 50.40 8.61
N GLY A 650 -6.03 51.17 9.45
CA GLY A 650 -6.57 51.84 10.63
C GLY A 650 -6.87 50.86 11.77
N HIS A 651 -7.94 51.17 12.53
CA HIS A 651 -8.38 50.32 13.62
C HIS A 651 -9.43 49.34 13.10
N VAL A 652 -9.06 48.05 13.05
CA VAL A 652 -9.89 46.96 12.49
C VAL A 652 -10.32 46.04 13.62
N GLY A 653 -11.61 45.85 13.79
CA GLY A 653 -12.18 44.90 14.75
C GLY A 653 -13.12 43.89 14.08
N GLY A 654 -13.46 42.86 14.79
CA GLY A 654 -14.42 41.89 14.29
C GLY A 654 -14.87 40.88 15.35
N GLU A 655 -16.07 40.41 15.15
CA GLU A 655 -16.63 39.30 15.91
C GLU A 655 -16.99 38.19 14.93
N PHE A 656 -16.62 36.96 15.26
CA PHE A 656 -16.83 35.83 14.39
C PHE A 656 -17.32 34.63 15.17
N THR A 657 -18.26 33.89 14.58
CA THR A 657 -18.77 32.64 15.13
C THR A 657 -18.69 31.56 14.04
N TYR A 658 -18.18 30.40 14.41
CA TYR A 658 -18.10 29.24 13.57
C TYR A 658 -18.71 28.04 14.28
N MET A 659 -19.65 27.35 13.62
CA MET A 659 -20.33 26.19 14.16
C MET A 659 -20.36 25.05 13.12
N PRO A 660 -19.56 23.99 13.30
CA PRO A 660 -19.71 22.76 12.54
C PRO A 660 -20.99 22.04 12.99
N LYS A 661 -21.84 21.67 12.05
CA LYS A 661 -23.10 20.95 12.29
C LYS A 661 -22.91 19.44 12.17
N THR A 662 -23.82 18.69 12.79
CA THR A 662 -23.76 17.21 12.79
C THR A 662 -24.06 16.59 11.42
N ASP A 663 -24.68 17.33 10.50
CA ASP A 663 -24.93 16.92 9.11
C ASP A 663 -23.73 17.13 8.17
N GLY A 664 -22.61 17.62 8.71
CA GLY A 664 -21.40 17.90 7.94
C GLY A 664 -21.40 19.27 7.25
N SER A 665 -22.41 20.12 7.50
CA SER A 665 -22.39 21.53 7.13
C SER A 665 -21.65 22.37 8.17
N HIS A 666 -21.22 23.55 7.77
CA HIS A 666 -20.48 24.50 8.59
C HIS A 666 -21.18 25.86 8.50
N TYR A 667 -21.52 26.42 9.62
CA TYR A 667 -22.10 27.75 9.71
C TYR A 667 -21.06 28.77 10.14
N VAL A 668 -21.04 29.92 9.49
CA VAL A 668 -20.15 31.06 9.80
C VAL A 668 -21.02 32.32 9.90
N ASP A 669 -20.78 33.08 10.93
CA ASP A 669 -21.36 34.39 11.13
C ASP A 669 -20.28 35.37 11.60
N GLY A 670 -20.27 36.59 11.10
CA GLY A 670 -19.24 37.52 11.46
C GLY A 670 -19.56 38.98 11.13
N ILE A 671 -18.97 39.86 11.91
CA ILE A 671 -19.03 41.30 11.74
C ILE A 671 -17.60 41.83 11.69
N LEU A 672 -17.31 42.69 10.72
CA LEU A 672 -16.05 43.43 10.63
C LEU A 672 -16.36 44.89 10.94
N THR A 673 -15.54 45.50 11.78
CA THR A 673 -15.64 46.93 12.15
C THR A 673 -14.36 47.68 11.71
N HIS A 674 -14.51 48.93 11.36
CA HIS A 674 -13.45 49.87 11.09
C HIS A 674 -13.70 51.14 11.88
N ASP A 675 -12.72 51.58 12.68
CA ASP A 675 -12.81 52.72 13.61
C ASP A 675 -14.08 52.68 14.48
N GLY A 676 -14.48 51.46 14.93
CA GLY A 676 -15.64 51.25 15.78
C GLY A 676 -17.00 51.24 15.06
N HIS A 677 -17.01 51.35 13.73
CA HIS A 677 -18.23 51.25 12.91
C HIS A 677 -18.25 49.93 12.15
N GLU A 678 -19.42 49.30 12.11
CA GLU A 678 -19.65 48.10 11.30
C GLU A 678 -19.49 48.46 9.81
N VAL A 679 -18.64 47.68 9.10
CA VAL A 679 -18.35 47.89 7.68
C VAL A 679 -18.62 46.66 6.83
N CYS A 680 -18.68 45.49 7.43
CA CYS A 680 -18.97 44.24 6.74
C CYS A 680 -19.69 43.27 7.69
N THR A 681 -20.71 42.60 7.17
CA THR A 681 -21.34 41.41 7.79
C THR A 681 -21.19 40.23 6.89
N LEU A 682 -20.96 39.08 7.47
CA LEU A 682 -20.87 37.81 6.78
C LEU A 682 -21.76 36.80 7.51
N THR A 683 -22.72 36.23 6.80
CA THR A 683 -23.48 35.09 7.31
C THR A 683 -23.51 34.01 6.23
N GLY A 684 -23.20 32.78 6.56
CA GLY A 684 -23.22 31.75 5.55
C GLY A 684 -23.09 30.33 6.07
N SER A 685 -23.35 29.40 5.18
CA SER A 685 -23.13 27.98 5.41
C SER A 685 -22.48 27.34 4.24
N TYR A 686 -21.61 26.37 4.50
CA TYR A 686 -20.97 25.58 3.45
C TYR A 686 -20.90 24.10 3.81
N GLN A 687 -20.85 23.26 2.79
CA GLN A 687 -20.60 21.83 2.93
C GLN A 687 -19.62 21.40 1.85
N SER A 688 -18.56 20.71 2.25
CA SER A 688 -17.52 20.24 1.32
C SER A 688 -17.76 18.81 0.82
N ALA A 689 -18.66 18.05 1.46
CA ALA A 689 -18.96 16.66 1.13
C ALA A 689 -20.11 16.54 0.11
N GLY A 690 -20.10 15.53 -0.73
CA GLY A 690 -21.12 15.30 -1.75
C GLY A 690 -20.97 16.25 -2.94
N GLU A 691 -22.07 16.83 -3.40
CA GLU A 691 -22.07 17.84 -4.48
C GLU A 691 -21.50 19.19 -4.02
N GLY A 692 -21.32 19.36 -2.71
CA GLY A 692 -20.87 20.60 -2.09
C GLY A 692 -21.85 21.77 -2.31
N TYR A 693 -21.97 22.65 -1.33
CA TYR A 693 -22.66 23.94 -1.53
C TYR A 693 -21.98 25.03 -0.70
N LEU A 694 -22.13 26.27 -1.15
CA LEU A 694 -21.81 27.49 -0.43
C LEU A 694 -23.00 28.43 -0.57
N ASP A 695 -23.56 28.81 0.56
CA ASP A 695 -24.62 29.82 0.66
C ASP A 695 -24.15 30.89 1.66
N ALA A 696 -23.82 32.06 1.15
CA ALA A 696 -23.27 33.12 1.96
C ALA A 696 -23.82 34.49 1.54
N GLU A 697 -24.18 35.30 2.53
CA GLU A 697 -24.56 36.68 2.39
C GLU A 697 -23.45 37.58 2.97
N VAL A 698 -22.99 38.52 2.18
CA VAL A 698 -22.00 39.53 2.60
C VAL A 698 -22.63 40.91 2.46
N GLY A 699 -22.86 41.54 3.57
CA GLY A 699 -23.31 42.93 3.65
C GLY A 699 -22.09 43.86 3.73
N LEU A 700 -21.97 44.83 2.85
CA LEU A 700 -20.93 45.87 2.91
C LEU A 700 -21.60 47.23 3.14
N GLU A 701 -21.23 47.90 4.22
CA GLU A 701 -21.72 49.21 4.56
C GLU A 701 -20.56 50.15 4.92
N ARG A 702 -20.37 51.22 4.12
CA ARG A 702 -19.35 52.26 4.37
C ARG A 702 -17.91 51.73 4.44
N LEU A 703 -17.63 50.61 3.76
CA LEU A 703 -16.27 50.05 3.71
C LEU A 703 -15.31 51.08 3.06
N PRO A 704 -14.24 51.51 3.74
CA PRO A 704 -13.25 52.40 3.14
C PRO A 704 -12.57 51.69 1.96
N LEU A 705 -12.49 52.33 0.79
CA LEU A 705 -11.82 51.77 -0.39
C LEU A 705 -10.35 51.52 -0.15
N SER A 706 -9.73 52.27 0.75
CA SER A 706 -8.33 52.05 1.18
C SER A 706 -8.08 50.64 1.74
N MET A 707 -9.11 50.05 2.40
CA MET A 707 -9.01 48.65 2.89
C MET A 707 -8.98 47.64 1.77
N ALA A 708 -9.54 47.96 0.61
CA ALA A 708 -9.51 47.03 -0.55
C ALA A 708 -8.18 47.01 -1.28
N ASN A 709 -7.36 48.08 -1.15
CA ASN A 709 -6.10 48.22 -1.90
C ASN A 709 -5.09 47.09 -1.59
N GLY A 710 -5.04 46.60 -0.37
CA GLY A 710 -4.13 45.50 0.01
C GLY A 710 -4.49 44.12 -0.56
N PHE A 711 -5.71 43.98 -1.12
CA PHE A 711 -6.24 42.73 -1.66
C PHE A 711 -6.36 42.73 -3.21
N ILE A 712 -6.13 43.88 -3.84
CA ILE A 712 -6.17 44.02 -5.30
C ILE A 712 -4.73 43.83 -5.80
N PRO A 713 -4.43 42.78 -6.58
CA PRO A 713 -3.12 42.62 -7.18
C PRO A 713 -2.86 43.76 -8.17
N ASP A 714 -1.63 44.31 -8.19
CA ASP A 714 -1.16 45.32 -9.12
C ASP A 714 -1.25 44.84 -10.60
#